data_f7f0cc4d35b050ef8ab70ff4512802cf
#
_entry.id   f7f0cc4d35b050ef8ab70ff4512802cf
#
_cell.length_a   1.000
_cell.length_b   1.000
_cell.length_c   1.000
_cell.angle_alpha   90.00
_cell.angle_beta   90.00
_cell.angle_gamma   90.00
#
_symmetry.space_group_name_H-M   'P 1'
#
loop_
_entity.id
_entity.type
_entity.pdbx_description
1 polymer ?
#
loop_
_entity_poly.entity_id
_entity_poly.type
_entity_poly.pdbx_seq_one_letter_code
_entity_poly.pdbx_strand_id
1 'polypeptide(L)'
;MDKEHLISRRSFIKTASLIGSGFAIGFDFLQAKRRLNSEFSPNMYINILSDDTVVLSVSKAEMGQGIWTSLPMLIAEEMEADWAKVKVQQISKDNFIGTGGSMSISGYGWEKMREAGAVAKHVLVESAALKWKVSPVECVAKNNVIYHEKTRQSTSFGSLVDKASKVKIPKSVRLKKPSEFNLLGKDMLRTDSKIKVDGTALFSMDKHLSGMLYAMVERPKYFGAKYKNSNLEEIKNQNGIIDVFLIPSGVAIVGEKYWSVVKARKLLKVNWEKKLNPVYADSKIYRSHLDKLSKGKSSKVRKDGSPSKIFKNAKDIVKAQYYLPFQTHAAMEPCNCVVNVSDGACEIWTGTQNPDNAITRASEVTGIPEKNIKLNLTFLGGGFGRKSFNDWIEDCVRISKHLKKPIKLINSREDDTKYGFARPSSKHNMSAVVSNKSIKAWKHVVVSPDPLTGNAANQYGASIPILKWATSIGIVKNKIRNYLVTDGAAHILYDFENVSVKASPFETDIPLGFWRAVFHSQNAFANECFIDELAHKSDIDPIQLRLSHLKNNIRPIKVIQKVAEESKWGSLLPRDHFQGFAYHYSFGTHVAQVAELSIVDNQIKLHKVFCSVDCGQTVNPMTIRAQIQGSIIFGMGATLNSEMTVKNGRVNESNFDDYPVVRFDESPQIKVFILKNNEKPGGVGEPGLPPIAPAIANAVFAASGKRIRKLPILSKDLS
;
A
#
# COMPACT_ATOMS: atom_id res chain seq x y z
N MET A 1 44.93 2.32 -0.70
CA MET A 1 44.30 2.44 -2.03
C MET A 1 43.03 1.58 -1.99
N ASP A 2 41.94 2.12 -1.46
CA ASP A 2 40.67 1.39 -1.31
C ASP A 2 39.75 1.74 -2.47
N LYS A 3 39.57 0.76 -3.35
CA LYS A 3 38.56 0.84 -4.40
C LYS A 3 37.18 0.77 -3.74
N GLU A 4 36.50 1.92 -3.60
CA GLU A 4 35.07 1.98 -3.32
C GLU A 4 34.33 1.27 -4.44
N HIS A 5 33.81 0.09 -4.18
CA HIS A 5 32.85 -0.58 -5.03
C HIS A 5 31.53 0.19 -4.99
N LEU A 6 31.40 1.14 -5.88
CA LEU A 6 30.14 1.78 -6.22
C LEU A 6 29.20 0.71 -6.80
N ILE A 7 28.23 0.28 -6.00
CA ILE A 7 27.13 -0.56 -6.50
C ILE A 7 26.45 0.24 -7.62
N SER A 8 26.41 -0.31 -8.82
CA SER A 8 25.81 0.37 -9.98
C SER A 8 24.33 0.69 -9.71
N ARG A 9 23.80 1.79 -10.30
CA ARG A 9 22.36 2.16 -10.23
C ARG A 9 21.45 0.95 -10.49
N ARG A 10 21.85 0.06 -11.37
CA ARG A 10 21.11 -1.13 -11.79
C ARG A 10 21.09 -2.25 -10.72
N SER A 11 22.17 -2.46 -9.99
CA SER A 11 22.22 -3.43 -8.88
C SER A 11 21.54 -2.87 -7.62
N PHE A 12 21.60 -1.55 -7.40
CA PHE A 12 20.91 -0.89 -6.31
C PHE A 12 19.38 -0.88 -6.54
N ILE A 13 18.92 -0.61 -7.77
CA ILE A 13 17.49 -0.71 -8.15
C ILE A 13 16.99 -2.15 -8.01
N LYS A 14 17.79 -3.16 -8.39
CA LYS A 14 17.44 -4.57 -8.16
C LYS A 14 17.32 -4.92 -6.68
N THR A 15 18.17 -4.37 -5.83
CA THR A 15 18.14 -4.61 -4.37
C THR A 15 17.03 -3.79 -3.70
N ALA A 16 16.77 -2.56 -4.17
CA ALA A 16 15.73 -1.69 -3.65
C ALA A 16 14.31 -2.11 -4.08
N SER A 17 14.16 -2.63 -5.31
CA SER A 17 12.91 -3.27 -5.73
C SER A 17 12.60 -4.55 -4.95
N LEU A 18 13.61 -5.20 -4.33
CA LEU A 18 13.43 -6.30 -3.39
C LEU A 18 12.91 -5.83 -2.01
N ILE A 19 13.06 -4.56 -1.63
CA ILE A 19 12.68 -4.02 -0.32
C ILE A 19 11.31 -3.34 -0.36
N GLY A 20 10.97 -2.68 -1.44
CA GLY A 20 9.63 -2.07 -1.68
C GLY A 20 8.63 -3.04 -2.30
N SER A 21 9.10 -4.14 -2.88
CA SER A 21 8.30 -5.22 -3.44
C SER A 21 8.36 -6.42 -2.49
N GLY A 22 7.27 -6.72 -1.83
CA GLY A 22 7.08 -8.07 -1.32
C GLY A 22 7.28 -9.07 -2.48
N PHE A 23 8.46 -9.59 -2.63
CA PHE A 23 8.87 -10.80 -3.35
C PHE A 23 8.37 -11.14 -4.75
N ALA A 24 9.27 -11.08 -5.70
CA ALA A 24 9.34 -12.03 -6.78
C ALA A 24 10.40 -13.09 -6.46
N ILE A 25 10.05 -14.20 -5.85
CA ILE A 25 10.83 -15.44 -5.92
C ILE A 25 10.42 -16.12 -7.23
N GLY A 26 11.42 -16.54 -8.00
CA GLY A 26 11.21 -17.20 -9.27
C GLY A 26 10.29 -18.42 -9.12
N PHE A 27 9.14 -18.35 -9.74
CA PHE A 27 8.24 -19.47 -9.88
C PHE A 27 8.50 -20.14 -11.22
N ASP A 28 8.69 -21.45 -11.16
CA ASP A 28 8.69 -22.31 -12.32
C ASP A 28 7.28 -22.35 -12.92
N PHE A 29 7.10 -21.68 -14.06
CA PHE A 29 5.83 -21.55 -14.78
C PHE A 29 5.30 -22.89 -15.33
N LEU A 30 6.02 -23.99 -15.12
CA LEU A 30 5.88 -25.24 -15.90
C LEU A 30 5.12 -26.37 -15.19
N GLN A 31 4.55 -26.17 -14.00
CA GLN A 31 3.72 -27.24 -13.40
C GLN A 31 2.24 -27.05 -13.72
N ALA A 32 1.87 -27.46 -14.94
CA ALA A 32 0.47 -27.77 -15.26
C ALA A 32 0.05 -29.05 -14.51
N LYS A 33 -0.79 -28.91 -13.47
CA LYS A 33 -1.46 -30.07 -12.88
C LYS A 33 -2.55 -30.54 -13.85
N ARG A 34 -2.31 -31.68 -14.51
CA ARG A 34 -3.34 -32.38 -15.29
C ARG A 34 -4.45 -32.81 -14.34
N ARG A 35 -5.66 -32.26 -14.51
CA ARG A 35 -6.89 -32.73 -13.88
C ARG A 35 -7.79 -33.38 -14.93
N LEU A 36 -8.66 -34.28 -14.47
CA LEU A 36 -9.43 -35.22 -15.29
C LEU A 36 -10.53 -34.54 -16.13
N ASN A 37 -10.61 -34.97 -17.38
CA ASN A 37 -11.70 -35.04 -18.39
C ASN A 37 -12.76 -33.93 -18.58
N SER A 38 -12.91 -32.89 -17.72
CA SER A 38 -13.92 -31.83 -17.92
C SER A 38 -13.38 -30.40 -17.85
N GLU A 39 -12.07 -30.22 -17.63
CA GLU A 39 -11.46 -28.91 -17.47
C GLU A 39 -10.01 -28.89 -17.97
N PHE A 40 -9.58 -27.73 -18.49
CA PHE A 40 -8.22 -27.46 -18.95
C PHE A 40 -7.58 -26.33 -18.16
N SER A 41 -6.47 -26.61 -17.51
CA SER A 41 -5.69 -25.64 -16.74
C SER A 41 -4.28 -25.51 -17.31
N PRO A 42 -4.03 -24.57 -18.25
CA PRO A 42 -2.73 -24.36 -18.87
C PRO A 42 -1.66 -23.85 -17.89
N ASN A 43 -2.11 -23.24 -16.80
CA ASN A 43 -1.29 -22.75 -15.68
C ASN A 43 -2.15 -22.57 -14.43
N MET A 44 -1.53 -22.15 -13.31
CA MET A 44 -2.22 -21.98 -12.02
C MET A 44 -3.30 -20.88 -12.01
N TYR A 45 -3.32 -19.97 -12.98
CA TYR A 45 -4.23 -18.82 -13.02
C TYR A 45 -5.47 -19.05 -13.86
N ILE A 46 -5.47 -20.05 -14.73
CA ILE A 46 -6.52 -20.26 -15.74
C ILE A 46 -7.07 -21.66 -15.63
N ASN A 47 -8.40 -21.75 -15.56
CA ASN A 47 -9.13 -23.00 -15.74
C ASN A 47 -10.30 -22.76 -16.68
N ILE A 48 -10.40 -23.59 -17.74
CA ILE A 48 -11.46 -23.49 -18.74
C ILE A 48 -12.35 -24.71 -18.59
N LEU A 49 -13.65 -24.46 -18.42
CA LEU A 49 -14.67 -25.49 -18.26
C LEU A 49 -15.29 -25.84 -19.61
N SER A 50 -15.90 -27.01 -19.71
CA SER A 50 -16.57 -27.50 -20.92
C SER A 50 -17.77 -26.66 -21.37
N ASP A 51 -18.35 -25.83 -20.47
CA ASP A 51 -19.43 -24.88 -20.73
C ASP A 51 -18.97 -23.51 -21.22
N ASP A 52 -17.68 -23.36 -21.59
CA ASP A 52 -17.00 -22.13 -21.99
C ASP A 52 -16.76 -21.12 -20.85
N THR A 53 -17.05 -21.46 -19.59
CA THR A 53 -16.68 -20.62 -18.47
C THR A 53 -15.15 -20.59 -18.32
N VAL A 54 -14.59 -19.37 -18.24
CA VAL A 54 -13.17 -19.16 -17.97
C VAL A 54 -13.01 -18.74 -16.52
N VAL A 55 -12.44 -19.58 -15.69
CA VAL A 55 -12.19 -19.31 -14.28
C VAL A 55 -10.77 -18.77 -14.13
N LEU A 56 -10.64 -17.51 -13.69
CA LEU A 56 -9.36 -16.84 -13.49
C LEU A 56 -9.05 -16.72 -12.00
N SER A 57 -7.88 -17.21 -11.58
CA SER A 57 -7.46 -17.24 -10.19
C SER A 57 -6.52 -16.06 -9.89
N VAL A 58 -6.77 -15.33 -8.79
CA VAL A 58 -5.98 -14.17 -8.36
C VAL A 58 -5.14 -14.53 -7.16
N SER A 59 -3.83 -14.26 -7.23
CA SER A 59 -2.85 -14.54 -6.16
C SER A 59 -2.71 -13.43 -5.13
N LYS A 60 -3.42 -12.32 -5.30
CA LYS A 60 -3.33 -11.11 -4.46
C LYS A 60 -4.59 -10.93 -3.63
N ALA A 61 -4.42 -10.39 -2.42
CA ALA A 61 -5.56 -10.02 -1.58
C ALA A 61 -6.33 -8.83 -2.18
N GLU A 62 -7.67 -8.89 -2.15
CA GLU A 62 -8.56 -7.79 -2.52
C GLU A 62 -8.93 -6.98 -1.26
N MET A 63 -8.55 -5.72 -1.22
CA MET A 63 -8.76 -4.80 -0.09
C MET A 63 -9.43 -3.49 -0.51
N GLY A 64 -10.11 -3.49 -1.66
CA GLY A 64 -10.78 -2.34 -2.27
C GLY A 64 -10.06 -1.76 -3.49
N GLN A 65 -8.84 -2.21 -3.81
CA GLN A 65 -8.04 -1.68 -4.92
C GLN A 65 -8.45 -2.20 -6.30
N GLY A 66 -9.38 -3.18 -6.40
CA GLY A 66 -9.91 -3.69 -7.66
C GLY A 66 -8.99 -4.67 -8.39
N ILE A 67 -8.11 -5.34 -7.65
CA ILE A 67 -7.16 -6.29 -8.24
C ILE A 67 -7.85 -7.56 -8.76
N TRP A 68 -8.99 -7.93 -8.19
CA TRP A 68 -9.85 -9.02 -8.66
C TRP A 68 -10.48 -8.75 -10.03
N THR A 69 -10.41 -7.51 -10.52
CA THR A 69 -10.82 -7.16 -11.88
C THR A 69 -9.59 -6.97 -12.76
N SER A 70 -8.64 -6.16 -12.31
CA SER A 70 -7.54 -5.70 -13.16
C SER A 70 -6.52 -6.79 -13.52
N LEU A 71 -6.19 -7.75 -12.62
CA LEU A 71 -5.30 -8.87 -12.98
C LEU A 71 -5.97 -9.85 -13.96
N PRO A 72 -7.22 -10.30 -13.74
CA PRO A 72 -7.94 -11.10 -14.73
C PRO A 72 -8.08 -10.44 -16.11
N MET A 73 -8.23 -9.10 -16.17
CA MET A 73 -8.28 -8.40 -17.46
C MET A 73 -7.01 -8.59 -18.28
N LEU A 74 -5.82 -8.67 -17.66
CA LEU A 74 -4.56 -8.92 -18.36
C LEU A 74 -4.53 -10.31 -19.01
N ILE A 75 -5.05 -11.31 -18.32
CA ILE A 75 -5.15 -12.68 -18.84
C ILE A 75 -6.18 -12.76 -19.97
N ALA A 76 -7.39 -12.22 -19.71
CA ALA A 76 -8.50 -12.27 -20.65
C ALA A 76 -8.19 -11.54 -21.97
N GLU A 77 -7.48 -10.41 -21.91
CA GLU A 77 -7.02 -9.67 -23.08
C GLU A 77 -6.16 -10.54 -24.01
N GLU A 78 -5.11 -11.17 -23.48
CA GLU A 78 -4.20 -11.97 -24.29
C GLU A 78 -4.82 -13.29 -24.75
N MET A 79 -5.73 -13.83 -23.95
CA MET A 79 -6.43 -15.07 -24.23
C MET A 79 -7.54 -14.91 -25.27
N GLU A 80 -7.98 -13.67 -25.58
CA GLU A 80 -9.19 -13.37 -26.36
C GLU A 80 -10.46 -13.94 -25.71
N ALA A 81 -10.53 -13.89 -24.37
CA ALA A 81 -11.66 -14.41 -23.63
C ALA A 81 -12.88 -13.47 -23.75
N ASP A 82 -14.06 -14.05 -23.81
CA ASP A 82 -15.32 -13.34 -23.59
C ASP A 82 -15.43 -12.94 -22.11
N TRP A 83 -15.28 -11.63 -21.81
CA TRP A 83 -15.32 -11.12 -20.44
C TRP A 83 -16.63 -11.47 -19.70
N ALA A 84 -17.74 -11.63 -20.41
CA ALA A 84 -19.02 -12.03 -19.80
C ALA A 84 -19.01 -13.46 -19.27
N LYS A 85 -18.12 -14.32 -19.79
CA LYS A 85 -17.94 -15.72 -19.36
C LYS A 85 -16.79 -15.90 -18.35
N VAL A 86 -16.15 -14.80 -17.93
CA VAL A 86 -15.07 -14.87 -16.94
C VAL A 86 -15.64 -14.91 -15.52
N LYS A 87 -15.20 -15.89 -14.74
CA LYS A 87 -15.40 -15.96 -13.29
C LYS A 87 -14.05 -15.77 -12.59
N VAL A 88 -14.05 -15.04 -11.49
CA VAL A 88 -12.83 -14.75 -10.73
C VAL A 88 -12.90 -15.46 -9.37
N GLN A 89 -11.78 -16.06 -8.97
CA GLN A 89 -11.65 -16.67 -7.67
C GLN A 89 -10.29 -16.38 -7.01
N GLN A 90 -10.21 -16.53 -5.70
CA GLN A 90 -8.93 -16.52 -5.00
C GLN A 90 -8.15 -17.80 -5.31
N ILE A 91 -6.85 -17.68 -5.58
CA ILE A 91 -5.98 -18.84 -5.75
C ILE A 91 -5.93 -19.65 -4.45
N SER A 92 -5.77 -20.95 -4.57
CA SER A 92 -5.57 -21.83 -3.40
C SER A 92 -4.17 -21.68 -2.81
N LYS A 93 -3.98 -22.19 -1.60
CA LYS A 93 -2.80 -22.05 -0.76
C LYS A 93 -1.45 -22.10 -1.49
N ASP A 94 -0.44 -22.19 -1.47
CA ASP A 94 0.88 -22.41 -2.11
C ASP A 94 1.29 -21.39 -3.19
N ASN A 95 0.40 -20.45 -3.54
CA ASN A 95 0.63 -19.50 -4.63
C ASN A 95 0.16 -18.07 -4.31
N PHE A 96 0.04 -17.75 -3.03
CA PHE A 96 -0.23 -16.37 -2.61
C PHE A 96 0.98 -15.48 -2.84
N ILE A 97 0.73 -14.22 -3.12
CA ILE A 97 1.77 -13.21 -3.24
C ILE A 97 1.35 -11.99 -2.42
N GLY A 98 2.24 -11.49 -1.58
CA GLY A 98 2.00 -10.32 -0.75
C GLY A 98 1.49 -9.11 -1.54
N THR A 99 0.60 -8.32 -0.95
CA THR A 99 -0.07 -7.17 -1.58
C THR A 99 0.39 -5.87 -0.92
N GLY A 100 1.14 -5.03 -1.65
CA GLY A 100 1.64 -3.75 -1.15
C GLY A 100 2.48 -3.02 -2.19
N GLY A 101 2.85 -1.76 -1.92
CA GLY A 101 3.73 -0.96 -2.74
C GLY A 101 3.22 -0.69 -4.16
N SER A 102 1.91 -0.76 -4.38
CA SER A 102 1.25 -0.54 -5.69
C SER A 102 1.84 -1.34 -6.84
N MET A 103 2.45 -2.50 -6.58
CA MET A 103 3.25 -3.27 -7.55
C MET A 103 2.54 -4.50 -8.12
N SER A 104 1.27 -4.73 -7.80
CA SER A 104 0.58 -5.94 -8.26
C SER A 104 0.46 -6.03 -9.78
N ILE A 105 0.29 -4.91 -10.46
CA ILE A 105 0.31 -4.84 -11.92
C ILE A 105 1.71 -4.49 -12.42
N SER A 106 2.28 -3.36 -12.01
CA SER A 106 3.54 -2.83 -12.53
C SER A 106 4.75 -3.74 -12.31
N GLY A 107 4.83 -4.40 -11.15
CA GLY A 107 5.99 -5.23 -10.79
C GLY A 107 5.85 -6.70 -11.16
N TYR A 108 4.64 -7.23 -11.14
CA TYR A 108 4.40 -8.66 -11.31
C TYR A 108 3.41 -8.98 -12.42
N GLY A 109 2.24 -8.34 -12.40
CA GLY A 109 1.11 -8.77 -13.20
C GLY A 109 1.26 -8.48 -14.68
N TRP A 110 1.86 -7.33 -15.05
CA TRP A 110 1.85 -6.83 -16.42
C TRP A 110 2.40 -7.83 -17.45
N GLU A 111 3.52 -8.44 -17.17
CA GLU A 111 4.11 -9.43 -18.11
C GLU A 111 3.57 -10.83 -17.83
N LYS A 112 3.59 -11.26 -16.57
CA LYS A 112 3.26 -12.63 -16.18
C LYS A 112 1.81 -13.04 -16.43
N MET A 113 0.85 -12.15 -16.13
CA MET A 113 -0.57 -12.45 -16.38
C MET A 113 -0.88 -12.45 -17.89
N ARG A 114 -0.24 -11.55 -18.63
CA ARG A 114 -0.36 -11.53 -20.09
C ARG A 114 0.27 -12.77 -20.73
N GLU A 115 1.48 -13.16 -20.30
CA GLU A 115 2.10 -14.42 -20.73
C GLU A 115 1.18 -15.63 -20.47
N ALA A 116 0.57 -15.70 -19.29
CA ALA A 116 -0.36 -16.77 -18.94
C ALA A 116 -1.55 -16.86 -19.91
N GLY A 117 -2.16 -15.71 -20.24
CA GLY A 117 -3.25 -15.63 -21.22
C GLY A 117 -2.84 -15.99 -22.64
N ALA A 118 -1.68 -15.49 -23.08
CA ALA A 118 -1.14 -15.78 -24.42
C ALA A 118 -0.76 -17.27 -24.59
N VAL A 119 -0.23 -17.91 -23.55
CA VAL A 119 0.03 -19.36 -23.54
C VAL A 119 -1.28 -20.14 -23.67
N ALA A 120 -2.31 -19.76 -22.93
CA ALA A 120 -3.62 -20.42 -23.04
C ALA A 120 -4.20 -20.29 -24.44
N LYS A 121 -4.16 -19.08 -25.04
CA LYS A 121 -4.58 -18.86 -26.42
C LYS A 121 -3.82 -19.75 -27.40
N HIS A 122 -2.49 -19.79 -27.29
CA HIS A 122 -1.66 -20.62 -28.17
C HIS A 122 -2.08 -22.08 -28.13
N VAL A 123 -2.23 -22.67 -26.95
CA VAL A 123 -2.64 -24.07 -26.79
C VAL A 123 -4.03 -24.33 -27.34
N LEU A 124 -4.98 -23.41 -27.19
CA LEU A 124 -6.34 -23.56 -27.77
C LEU A 124 -6.32 -23.48 -29.30
N VAL A 125 -5.56 -22.55 -29.87
CA VAL A 125 -5.39 -22.40 -31.31
C VAL A 125 -4.77 -23.66 -31.91
N GLU A 126 -3.69 -24.19 -31.33
CA GLU A 126 -3.06 -25.45 -31.75
C GLU A 126 -4.05 -26.62 -31.67
N SER A 127 -4.88 -26.68 -30.61
CA SER A 127 -5.88 -27.74 -30.45
C SER A 127 -6.96 -27.72 -31.54
N ALA A 128 -7.39 -26.53 -31.94
CA ALA A 128 -8.34 -26.34 -33.03
C ALA A 128 -7.71 -26.69 -34.40
N ALA A 129 -6.48 -26.24 -34.64
CA ALA A 129 -5.74 -26.52 -35.84
C ALA A 129 -5.51 -28.03 -36.04
N LEU A 130 -5.13 -28.74 -34.97
CA LEU A 130 -5.01 -30.22 -35.00
C LEU A 130 -6.37 -30.90 -35.25
N LYS A 131 -7.46 -30.35 -34.70
CA LYS A 131 -8.81 -30.86 -34.91
C LYS A 131 -9.22 -30.79 -36.40
N TRP A 132 -8.85 -29.70 -37.06
CA TRP A 132 -9.24 -29.42 -38.44
C TRP A 132 -8.17 -29.83 -39.47
N LYS A 133 -6.99 -30.22 -39.02
CA LYS A 133 -5.83 -30.55 -39.85
C LYS A 133 -5.41 -29.36 -40.75
N VAL A 134 -5.36 -28.16 -40.13
CA VAL A 134 -4.97 -26.90 -40.78
C VAL A 134 -3.77 -26.28 -40.05
N SER A 135 -3.17 -25.25 -40.64
CA SER A 135 -2.09 -24.51 -39.99
C SER A 135 -2.62 -23.64 -38.82
N PRO A 136 -1.98 -23.65 -37.65
CA PRO A 136 -2.38 -22.78 -36.52
C PRO A 136 -2.39 -21.30 -36.89
N VAL A 137 -1.55 -20.85 -37.83
CA VAL A 137 -1.46 -19.46 -38.30
C VAL A 137 -2.75 -18.99 -38.99
N GLU A 138 -3.53 -19.95 -39.55
CA GLU A 138 -4.81 -19.67 -40.20
C GLU A 138 -5.99 -19.61 -39.23
N CYS A 139 -5.75 -19.90 -37.93
CA CYS A 139 -6.76 -19.93 -36.92
C CYS A 139 -6.72 -18.64 -36.07
N VAL A 140 -7.89 -18.04 -35.88
CA VAL A 140 -8.05 -16.79 -35.11
C VAL A 140 -8.91 -17.01 -33.86
N ALA A 141 -8.41 -16.64 -32.70
CA ALA A 141 -9.19 -16.65 -31.45
C ALA A 141 -9.95 -15.32 -31.30
N LYS A 142 -11.22 -15.38 -30.88
CA LYS A 142 -12.04 -14.22 -30.56
C LYS A 142 -13.23 -14.63 -29.69
N ASN A 143 -13.43 -13.96 -28.55
CA ASN A 143 -14.59 -14.14 -27.66
C ASN A 143 -14.87 -15.63 -27.32
N ASN A 144 -13.89 -16.32 -26.76
CA ASN A 144 -13.94 -17.75 -26.41
C ASN A 144 -14.16 -18.72 -27.60
N VAL A 145 -13.96 -18.28 -28.84
CA VAL A 145 -14.13 -19.11 -30.03
C VAL A 145 -12.87 -19.04 -30.93
N ILE A 146 -12.46 -20.17 -31.44
CA ILE A 146 -11.44 -20.26 -32.50
C ILE A 146 -12.15 -20.38 -33.85
N TYR A 147 -11.69 -19.62 -34.83
CA TYR A 147 -12.22 -19.56 -36.19
C TYR A 147 -11.13 -19.98 -37.20
N HIS A 148 -11.53 -20.70 -38.23
CA HIS A 148 -10.74 -20.91 -39.43
C HIS A 148 -11.57 -20.45 -40.65
N GLU A 149 -11.28 -19.23 -41.12
CA GLU A 149 -12.12 -18.54 -42.13
C GLU A 149 -12.20 -19.29 -43.46
N LYS A 150 -11.07 -19.87 -43.93
CA LYS A 150 -10.99 -20.57 -45.21
C LYS A 150 -11.97 -21.74 -45.29
N THR A 151 -12.15 -22.50 -44.21
CA THR A 151 -13.07 -23.64 -44.20
C THR A 151 -14.40 -23.31 -43.50
N ARG A 152 -14.59 -22.05 -43.05
CA ARG A 152 -15.77 -21.58 -42.29
C ARG A 152 -16.04 -22.41 -41.04
N GLN A 153 -15.02 -23.01 -40.43
CA GLN A 153 -15.13 -23.79 -39.20
C GLN A 153 -14.94 -22.90 -37.98
N SER A 154 -15.64 -23.22 -36.91
CA SER A 154 -15.46 -22.60 -35.60
C SER A 154 -15.61 -23.62 -34.48
N THR A 155 -15.00 -23.36 -33.35
CA THR A 155 -15.09 -24.22 -32.17
C THR A 155 -14.87 -23.37 -30.91
N SER A 156 -15.64 -23.63 -29.84
CA SER A 156 -15.50 -22.89 -28.57
C SER A 156 -14.32 -23.41 -27.74
N PHE A 157 -13.87 -22.60 -26.80
CA PHE A 157 -12.78 -22.98 -25.89
C PHE A 157 -13.14 -24.22 -25.05
N GLY A 158 -14.36 -24.29 -24.53
CA GLY A 158 -14.83 -25.42 -23.73
C GLY A 158 -14.85 -26.72 -24.50
N SER A 159 -15.19 -26.69 -25.80
CA SER A 159 -15.18 -27.89 -26.66
C SER A 159 -13.77 -28.40 -27.01
N LEU A 160 -12.73 -27.63 -26.70
CA LEU A 160 -11.32 -28.00 -26.94
C LEU A 160 -10.60 -28.53 -25.70
N VAL A 161 -11.21 -28.50 -24.53
CA VAL A 161 -10.60 -28.80 -23.22
C VAL A 161 -9.82 -30.12 -23.25
N ASP A 162 -10.40 -31.22 -23.74
CA ASP A 162 -9.77 -32.53 -23.77
C ASP A 162 -8.56 -32.57 -24.73
N LYS A 163 -8.65 -31.87 -25.86
CA LYS A 163 -7.54 -31.80 -26.85
C LYS A 163 -6.45 -30.86 -26.34
N ALA A 164 -6.81 -29.74 -25.77
CA ALA A 164 -5.90 -28.76 -25.19
C ALA A 164 -4.99 -29.34 -24.11
N SER A 165 -5.51 -30.26 -23.30
CA SER A 165 -4.72 -30.97 -22.29
C SER A 165 -3.54 -31.79 -22.82
N LYS A 166 -3.56 -32.14 -24.10
CA LYS A 166 -2.55 -32.96 -24.80
C LYS A 166 -1.53 -32.14 -25.59
N VAL A 167 -1.78 -30.86 -25.81
CA VAL A 167 -0.89 -29.95 -26.53
C VAL A 167 0.29 -29.55 -25.64
N LYS A 168 1.48 -29.48 -26.22
CA LYS A 168 2.69 -29.06 -25.52
C LYS A 168 2.65 -27.56 -25.25
N ILE A 169 2.91 -27.17 -23.99
CA ILE A 169 3.02 -25.76 -23.63
C ILE A 169 4.25 -25.13 -24.28
N PRO A 170 4.12 -23.99 -24.98
CA PRO A 170 5.24 -23.32 -25.67
C PRO A 170 6.21 -22.71 -24.65
N LYS A 171 7.50 -22.62 -25.01
CA LYS A 171 8.53 -21.98 -24.19
C LYS A 171 8.43 -20.43 -24.18
N SER A 172 7.88 -19.86 -25.25
CA SER A 172 7.69 -18.41 -25.41
C SER A 172 6.46 -18.15 -26.26
N VAL A 173 5.81 -17.02 -26.01
CA VAL A 173 4.63 -16.58 -26.76
C VAL A 173 4.78 -15.10 -27.11
N ARG A 174 4.17 -14.68 -28.22
CA ARG A 174 4.05 -13.27 -28.57
C ARG A 174 2.92 -12.65 -27.76
N LEU A 175 3.19 -11.51 -27.12
CA LEU A 175 2.18 -10.68 -26.47
C LEU A 175 1.61 -9.66 -27.47
N LYS A 176 0.34 -9.27 -27.27
CA LYS A 176 -0.30 -8.19 -28.02
C LYS A 176 0.44 -6.86 -27.83
N LYS A 177 0.45 -6.04 -28.88
CA LYS A 177 0.85 -4.63 -28.77
C LYS A 177 -0.31 -3.80 -28.23
N PRO A 178 -0.07 -2.60 -27.68
CA PRO A 178 -1.15 -1.74 -27.16
C PRO A 178 -2.25 -1.42 -28.19
N SER A 179 -1.89 -1.34 -29.48
CA SER A 179 -2.84 -1.14 -30.58
C SER A 179 -3.77 -2.34 -30.84
N GLU A 180 -3.43 -3.51 -30.30
CA GLU A 180 -4.20 -4.76 -30.46
C GLU A 180 -5.13 -5.02 -29.23
N PHE A 181 -5.16 -4.12 -28.24
CA PHE A 181 -5.97 -4.31 -27.05
C PHE A 181 -7.45 -4.04 -27.31
N ASN A 182 -8.29 -4.98 -26.88
CA ASN A 182 -9.74 -4.92 -26.99
C ASN A 182 -10.44 -4.67 -25.64
N LEU A 183 -9.83 -5.10 -24.53
CA LEU A 183 -10.37 -5.02 -23.18
C LEU A 183 -9.61 -4.00 -22.31
N LEU A 184 -8.27 -3.99 -22.41
CA LEU A 184 -7.43 -3.08 -21.63
C LEU A 184 -7.63 -1.62 -22.06
N GLY A 185 -7.61 -0.70 -21.09
CA GLY A 185 -7.85 0.73 -21.32
C GLY A 185 -9.31 1.13 -21.42
N LYS A 186 -10.25 0.20 -21.29
CA LYS A 186 -11.69 0.45 -21.22
C LYS A 186 -12.20 0.43 -19.79
N ASP A 187 -13.25 1.20 -19.52
CA ASP A 187 -13.94 1.20 -18.23
C ASP A 187 -14.71 -0.12 -18.05
N MET A 188 -14.23 -0.96 -17.15
CA MET A 188 -14.88 -2.23 -16.82
C MET A 188 -15.38 -2.22 -15.37
N LEU A 189 -16.61 -2.66 -15.18
CA LEU A 189 -17.18 -2.84 -13.84
C LEU A 189 -16.38 -3.86 -13.05
N ARG A 190 -16.29 -3.66 -11.75
CA ARG A 190 -15.58 -4.59 -10.86
C ARG A 190 -16.34 -5.91 -10.78
N THR A 191 -15.60 -7.01 -10.89
CA THR A 191 -16.14 -8.39 -10.80
C THR A 191 -16.68 -8.72 -9.40
N ASP A 192 -16.21 -8.01 -8.38
CA ASP A 192 -16.58 -8.23 -6.97
C ASP A 192 -17.65 -7.26 -6.43
N SER A 193 -18.18 -6.34 -7.25
CA SER A 193 -19.19 -5.38 -6.80
C SER A 193 -20.49 -6.06 -6.36
N LYS A 194 -20.99 -6.98 -7.17
CA LYS A 194 -22.27 -7.66 -6.89
C LYS A 194 -22.24 -8.35 -5.53
N ILE A 195 -21.25 -9.20 -5.29
CA ILE A 195 -21.15 -9.97 -4.03
C ILE A 195 -20.96 -9.09 -2.80
N LYS A 196 -20.41 -7.87 -2.97
CA LYS A 196 -20.23 -6.91 -1.88
C LYS A 196 -21.51 -6.16 -1.52
N VAL A 197 -22.38 -5.90 -2.51
CA VAL A 197 -23.63 -5.17 -2.26
C VAL A 197 -24.80 -6.10 -1.91
N ASP A 198 -24.76 -7.38 -2.31
CA ASP A 198 -25.77 -8.36 -1.92
C ASP A 198 -25.41 -9.12 -0.62
N GLY A 199 -24.27 -8.80 0.01
CA GLY A 199 -23.84 -9.37 1.29
C GLY A 199 -23.25 -10.78 1.21
N THR A 200 -22.98 -11.30 0.01
CA THR A 200 -22.38 -12.65 -0.17
C THR A 200 -20.84 -12.65 -0.16
N ALA A 201 -20.21 -11.47 -0.19
CA ALA A 201 -18.75 -11.36 -0.05
C ALA A 201 -18.32 -11.79 1.34
N LEU A 202 -17.40 -12.75 1.42
CA LEU A 202 -16.91 -13.29 2.69
C LEU A 202 -15.75 -12.46 3.24
N PHE A 203 -15.97 -11.78 4.36
CA PHE A 203 -14.92 -11.23 5.22
C PHE A 203 -14.64 -12.20 6.38
N SER A 204 -13.47 -12.07 7.02
CA SER A 204 -13.15 -12.95 8.15
C SER A 204 -14.08 -12.75 9.35
N MET A 205 -14.65 -11.55 9.48
CA MET A 205 -15.67 -11.23 10.47
C MET A 205 -16.94 -12.10 10.31
N ASP A 206 -17.31 -12.45 9.07
CA ASP A 206 -18.52 -13.21 8.74
C ASP A 206 -18.33 -14.73 8.93
N LYS A 207 -17.08 -15.21 8.95
CA LYS A 207 -16.80 -16.64 9.04
C LYS A 207 -17.25 -17.21 10.38
N HIS A 208 -18.01 -18.28 10.33
CA HIS A 208 -18.44 -19.03 11.51
C HIS A 208 -18.05 -20.52 11.40
N LEU A 209 -17.69 -21.14 12.52
CA LEU A 209 -17.42 -22.58 12.64
C LEU A 209 -18.20 -23.15 13.83
N SER A 210 -18.58 -24.40 13.73
CA SER A 210 -19.25 -25.10 14.84
C SER A 210 -18.34 -25.17 16.07
N GLY A 211 -18.89 -24.89 17.25
CA GLY A 211 -18.13 -24.87 18.51
C GLY A 211 -17.08 -23.77 18.64
N MET A 212 -17.13 -22.76 17.78
CA MET A 212 -16.19 -21.62 17.79
C MET A 212 -16.39 -20.74 19.02
N LEU A 213 -15.27 -20.33 19.63
CA LEU A 213 -15.22 -19.39 20.74
C LEU A 213 -14.71 -18.02 20.25
N TYR A 214 -15.02 -16.98 21.02
CA TYR A 214 -14.60 -15.61 20.74
C TYR A 214 -13.48 -15.19 21.68
N ALA A 215 -12.50 -14.44 21.15
CA ALA A 215 -11.36 -13.98 21.90
C ALA A 215 -11.08 -12.48 21.69
N MET A 216 -10.59 -11.83 22.72
CA MET A 216 -9.92 -10.53 22.70
C MET A 216 -8.61 -10.60 23.49
N VAL A 217 -7.70 -9.67 23.22
CA VAL A 217 -6.43 -9.58 23.95
C VAL A 217 -6.34 -8.22 24.62
N GLU A 218 -6.19 -8.21 25.95
CA GLU A 218 -5.81 -6.99 26.69
C GLU A 218 -4.30 -6.80 26.59
N ARG A 219 -3.90 -5.76 25.87
CA ARG A 219 -2.49 -5.46 25.54
C ARG A 219 -1.88 -4.51 26.57
N PRO A 220 -0.53 -4.45 26.70
CA PRO A 220 0.15 -3.51 27.57
C PRO A 220 -0.25 -2.06 27.27
N LYS A 221 -0.67 -1.31 28.29
CA LYS A 221 -1.12 0.09 28.14
C LYS A 221 0.00 1.06 27.78
N TYR A 222 1.26 0.69 28.04
CA TYR A 222 2.43 1.53 27.82
C TYR A 222 3.40 0.82 26.87
N PHE A 223 4.11 1.56 26.05
CA PHE A 223 5.14 0.99 25.19
C PHE A 223 6.22 0.31 26.03
N GLY A 224 6.56 -0.94 25.67
CA GLY A 224 7.58 -1.75 26.35
C GLY A 224 7.20 -2.26 27.76
N ALA A 225 5.96 -2.05 28.22
CA ALA A 225 5.51 -2.56 29.51
C ALA A 225 5.42 -4.08 29.54
N LYS A 226 5.73 -4.67 30.70
CA LYS A 226 5.63 -6.10 30.95
C LYS A 226 4.49 -6.41 31.93
N TYR A 227 3.89 -7.58 31.78
CA TYR A 227 2.90 -8.09 32.72
C TYR A 227 3.53 -8.29 34.11
N LYS A 228 2.83 -7.83 35.16
CA LYS A 228 3.20 -8.04 36.56
C LYS A 228 2.23 -8.98 37.27
N ASN A 229 0.98 -8.57 37.35
CA ASN A 229 -0.12 -9.37 37.91
C ASN A 229 -1.48 -8.84 37.43
N SER A 230 -2.53 -9.60 37.72
CA SER A 230 -3.92 -9.22 37.40
C SER A 230 -4.91 -10.09 38.18
N ASN A 231 -6.19 -9.76 38.06
CA ASN A 231 -7.30 -10.52 38.64
C ASN A 231 -7.82 -11.64 37.70
N LEU A 232 -6.95 -12.47 37.11
CA LEU A 232 -7.34 -13.48 36.10
C LEU A 232 -8.40 -14.43 36.62
N GLU A 233 -8.26 -14.94 37.82
CA GLU A 233 -9.19 -15.92 38.41
C GLU A 233 -10.60 -15.32 38.59
N GLU A 234 -10.72 -14.07 39.00
CA GLU A 234 -12.00 -13.37 39.07
C GLU A 234 -12.66 -13.28 37.69
N ILE A 235 -11.89 -12.98 36.65
CA ILE A 235 -12.39 -12.86 35.28
C ILE A 235 -12.76 -14.22 34.71
N LYS A 236 -12.00 -15.24 35.01
CA LYS A 236 -12.28 -16.63 34.57
C LYS A 236 -13.63 -17.13 35.08
N ASN A 237 -14.03 -16.69 36.26
CA ASN A 237 -15.32 -17.06 36.86
C ASN A 237 -16.53 -16.25 36.36
N GLN A 238 -16.33 -15.32 35.40
CA GLN A 238 -17.44 -14.55 34.82
C GLN A 238 -18.29 -15.40 33.88
N ASN A 239 -19.60 -15.14 33.88
CA ASN A 239 -20.55 -15.88 33.06
C ASN A 239 -20.23 -15.79 31.55
N GLY A 240 -20.15 -16.96 30.92
CA GLY A 240 -19.83 -17.09 29.48
C GLY A 240 -18.36 -16.92 29.13
N ILE A 241 -17.46 -16.89 30.15
CA ILE A 241 -16.00 -16.93 29.96
C ILE A 241 -15.54 -18.39 30.08
N ILE A 242 -14.70 -18.80 29.16
CA ILE A 242 -14.15 -20.17 29.08
C ILE A 242 -12.75 -20.20 29.68
N ASP A 243 -11.90 -19.22 29.35
CA ASP A 243 -10.55 -19.14 29.90
C ASP A 243 -9.96 -17.72 29.81
N VAL A 244 -9.00 -17.44 30.69
CA VAL A 244 -8.22 -16.20 30.71
C VAL A 244 -6.78 -16.55 31.03
N PHE A 245 -5.85 -16.21 30.16
CA PHE A 245 -4.44 -16.60 30.29
C PHE A 245 -3.48 -15.64 29.59
N LEU A 246 -2.21 -15.76 29.90
CA LEU A 246 -1.16 -14.94 29.31
C LEU A 246 -0.70 -15.46 27.96
N ILE A 247 -0.54 -14.57 27.03
CA ILE A 247 0.17 -14.76 25.77
C ILE A 247 1.27 -13.68 25.63
N PRO A 248 2.24 -13.82 24.75
CA PRO A 248 3.34 -12.84 24.63
C PRO A 248 2.89 -11.39 24.40
N SER A 249 1.75 -11.17 23.75
CA SER A 249 1.21 -9.85 23.41
C SER A 249 0.31 -9.25 24.50
N GLY A 250 -0.06 -10.02 25.55
CA GLY A 250 -0.95 -9.55 26.62
C GLY A 250 -1.72 -10.66 27.33
N VAL A 251 -2.95 -10.34 27.75
CA VAL A 251 -3.87 -11.27 28.40
C VAL A 251 -4.98 -11.64 27.41
N ALA A 252 -5.06 -12.90 27.05
CA ALA A 252 -6.14 -13.43 26.23
C ALA A 252 -7.38 -13.71 27.12
N ILE A 253 -8.55 -13.28 26.67
CA ILE A 253 -9.85 -13.54 27.31
C ILE A 253 -10.68 -14.27 26.27
N VAL A 254 -11.18 -15.45 26.61
CA VAL A 254 -11.94 -16.31 25.70
C VAL A 254 -13.30 -16.64 26.28
N GLY A 255 -14.34 -16.54 25.47
CA GLY A 255 -15.71 -16.81 25.89
C GLY A 255 -16.58 -17.36 24.77
N GLU A 256 -17.77 -17.83 25.16
CA GLU A 256 -18.75 -18.39 24.22
C GLU A 256 -19.34 -17.35 23.25
N LYS A 257 -19.45 -16.09 23.72
CA LYS A 257 -20.02 -14.98 22.96
C LYS A 257 -19.09 -13.77 23.01
N TYR A 258 -18.95 -13.07 21.90
CA TYR A 258 -18.12 -11.86 21.82
C TYR A 258 -18.47 -10.83 22.93
N TRP A 259 -19.76 -10.62 23.18
CA TRP A 259 -20.21 -9.64 24.18
C TRP A 259 -19.84 -10.03 25.62
N SER A 260 -19.82 -11.33 25.95
CA SER A 260 -19.32 -11.81 27.24
C SER A 260 -17.84 -11.48 27.42
N VAL A 261 -17.03 -11.68 26.38
CA VAL A 261 -15.60 -11.32 26.37
C VAL A 261 -15.40 -9.82 26.55
N VAL A 262 -16.19 -8.99 25.86
CA VAL A 262 -16.13 -7.51 25.98
C VAL A 262 -16.45 -7.07 27.41
N LYS A 263 -17.49 -7.64 28.06
CA LYS A 263 -17.85 -7.33 29.44
C LYS A 263 -16.75 -7.75 30.42
N ALA A 264 -16.27 -8.97 30.29
CA ALA A 264 -15.20 -9.51 31.14
C ALA A 264 -13.90 -8.68 31.03
N ARG A 265 -13.55 -8.25 29.80
CA ARG A 265 -12.39 -7.39 29.55
C ARG A 265 -12.49 -6.05 30.28
N LYS A 266 -13.68 -5.47 30.43
CA LYS A 266 -13.88 -4.22 31.17
C LYS A 266 -13.63 -4.38 32.69
N LEU A 267 -13.84 -5.59 33.23
CA LEU A 267 -13.58 -5.93 34.62
C LEU A 267 -12.13 -6.33 34.89
N LEU A 268 -11.38 -6.69 33.85
CA LEU A 268 -10.00 -7.12 33.97
C LEU A 268 -9.09 -5.95 34.39
N LYS A 269 -8.39 -6.15 35.49
CA LYS A 269 -7.40 -5.21 36.05
C LYS A 269 -6.00 -5.80 35.87
N VAL A 270 -5.23 -5.29 34.94
CA VAL A 270 -3.86 -5.73 34.73
C VAL A 270 -2.88 -4.67 35.23
N ASN A 271 -1.99 -5.07 36.11
CA ASN A 271 -0.86 -4.25 36.53
C ASN A 271 0.31 -4.53 35.58
N TRP A 272 0.70 -3.48 34.88
CA TRP A 272 1.84 -3.51 33.97
C TRP A 272 3.04 -2.86 34.64
N GLU A 273 4.18 -3.55 34.61
CA GLU A 273 5.45 -2.96 35.02
C GLU A 273 5.85 -1.85 34.03
N LYS A 274 5.88 -0.62 34.52
CA LYS A 274 6.15 0.56 33.68
C LYS A 274 7.65 0.73 33.49
N LYS A 275 8.18 0.30 32.37
CA LYS A 275 9.55 0.66 31.92
C LYS A 275 9.44 1.74 30.84
N LEU A 276 9.01 2.93 31.24
CA LEU A 276 8.80 4.04 30.31
C LEU A 276 10.14 4.63 29.90
N ASN A 277 10.43 4.61 28.60
CA ASN A 277 11.48 5.42 28.03
C ASN A 277 11.03 6.89 28.01
N PRO A 278 11.74 7.82 28.69
CA PRO A 278 11.32 9.21 28.82
C PRO A 278 11.07 9.92 27.48
N VAL A 279 11.78 9.54 26.43
CA VAL A 279 11.63 10.12 25.08
C VAL A 279 10.21 9.92 24.53
N TYR A 280 9.56 8.81 24.87
CA TYR A 280 8.22 8.47 24.39
C TYR A 280 7.13 8.69 25.43
N ALA A 281 7.44 9.44 26.51
CA ALA A 281 6.46 9.75 27.54
C ALA A 281 5.35 10.66 27.02
N ASP A 282 5.70 11.60 26.14
CA ASP A 282 4.79 12.63 25.65
C ASP A 282 5.21 13.10 24.25
N SER A 283 4.24 13.44 23.39
CA SER A 283 4.48 13.93 22.03
C SER A 283 5.31 15.21 21.98
N LYS A 284 5.25 16.09 23.00
CA LYS A 284 6.05 17.30 23.06
C LYS A 284 7.53 16.97 23.33
N ILE A 285 7.80 16.05 24.26
CA ILE A 285 9.15 15.56 24.55
C ILE A 285 9.71 14.86 23.31
N TYR A 286 8.91 14.04 22.67
CA TYR A 286 9.29 13.36 21.44
C TYR A 286 9.67 14.33 20.32
N ARG A 287 8.91 15.41 20.10
CA ARG A 287 9.26 16.46 19.13
C ARG A 287 10.61 17.12 19.46
N SER A 288 10.84 17.43 20.73
CA SER A 288 12.13 17.98 21.17
C SER A 288 13.29 17.01 20.92
N HIS A 289 13.04 15.70 21.02
CA HIS A 289 14.02 14.66 20.64
C HIS A 289 14.31 14.68 19.12
N LEU A 290 13.28 14.78 18.28
CA LEU A 290 13.45 14.95 16.82
C LEU A 290 14.26 16.22 16.50
N ASP A 291 14.01 17.32 17.23
CA ASP A 291 14.76 18.58 17.06
C ASP A 291 16.24 18.40 17.37
N LYS A 292 16.56 17.66 18.45
CA LYS A 292 17.94 17.31 18.81
C LYS A 292 18.59 16.43 17.74
N LEU A 293 17.92 15.37 17.29
CA LEU A 293 18.43 14.48 16.23
C LEU A 293 18.65 15.21 14.91
N SER A 294 17.80 16.18 14.59
CA SER A 294 17.89 16.94 13.34
C SER A 294 19.11 17.86 13.23
N LYS A 295 19.75 18.16 14.38
CA LYS A 295 21.00 18.92 14.48
C LYS A 295 22.23 18.00 14.54
N GLY A 296 22.03 16.69 14.68
CA GLY A 296 23.07 15.68 14.79
C GLY A 296 23.66 15.21 13.47
N LYS A 297 24.43 14.13 13.53
CA LYS A 297 25.01 13.49 12.35
C LYS A 297 23.91 12.88 11.46
N SER A 298 24.07 13.03 10.14
CA SER A 298 23.18 12.46 9.14
C SER A 298 23.98 11.78 8.02
N SER A 299 23.50 10.65 7.54
CA SER A 299 24.11 9.88 6.47
C SER A 299 23.79 10.46 5.10
N LYS A 300 24.75 10.51 4.20
CA LYS A 300 24.55 10.93 2.80
C LYS A 300 23.77 9.84 2.05
N VAL A 301 22.70 10.25 1.35
CA VAL A 301 21.88 9.38 0.49
C VAL A 301 22.06 9.76 -0.98
N ARG A 302 21.92 11.06 -1.30
CA ARG A 302 22.11 11.59 -2.64
C ARG A 302 23.02 12.82 -2.58
N LYS A 303 23.93 12.96 -3.54
CA LYS A 303 24.72 14.15 -3.77
C LYS A 303 24.92 14.30 -5.28
N ASP A 304 24.43 15.39 -5.83
CA ASP A 304 24.69 15.80 -7.20
C ASP A 304 25.45 17.14 -7.18
N GLY A 305 26.38 17.33 -8.10
CA GLY A 305 27.18 18.54 -8.18
C GLY A 305 28.01 18.85 -6.91
N SER A 306 28.10 20.11 -6.57
CA SER A 306 28.90 20.64 -5.45
C SER A 306 28.05 21.47 -4.47
N PRO A 307 26.98 20.90 -3.85
CA PRO A 307 26.06 21.70 -3.03
C PRO A 307 26.75 22.40 -1.87
N SER A 308 27.72 21.78 -1.23
CA SER A 308 28.47 22.40 -0.10
C SER A 308 29.19 23.68 -0.51
N LYS A 309 29.77 23.74 -1.72
CA LYS A 309 30.43 24.92 -2.25
C LYS A 309 29.43 26.05 -2.51
N ILE A 310 28.27 25.71 -3.09
CA ILE A 310 27.21 26.69 -3.37
C ILE A 310 26.66 27.27 -2.07
N PHE A 311 26.32 26.42 -1.08
CA PHE A 311 25.81 26.87 0.23
C PHE A 311 26.83 27.71 1.01
N LYS A 312 28.14 27.42 0.91
CA LYS A 312 29.21 28.23 1.57
C LYS A 312 29.30 29.62 1.02
N ASN A 313 29.12 29.78 -0.28
CA ASN A 313 29.31 31.06 -0.98
C ASN A 313 28.00 31.86 -1.14
N ALA A 314 26.87 31.30 -0.78
CA ALA A 314 25.58 31.97 -0.93
C ALA A 314 25.35 33.03 0.15
N LYS A 315 24.94 34.23 -0.28
CA LYS A 315 24.57 35.35 0.60
C LYS A 315 23.17 35.14 1.21
N ASP A 316 22.27 34.55 0.42
CA ASP A 316 20.87 34.26 0.85
C ASP A 316 20.57 32.77 0.72
N ILE A 317 20.21 32.18 1.82
CA ILE A 317 19.81 30.76 1.94
C ILE A 317 18.42 30.71 2.52
N VAL A 318 17.46 30.20 1.71
CA VAL A 318 16.11 29.92 2.21
C VAL A 318 16.16 28.66 3.03
N LYS A 319 15.55 28.69 4.23
CA LYS A 319 15.50 27.55 5.15
C LYS A 319 14.07 27.34 5.64
N ALA A 320 13.64 26.08 5.71
CA ALA A 320 12.36 25.69 6.33
C ALA A 320 12.49 24.38 7.07
N GLN A 321 11.61 24.17 8.04
CA GLN A 321 11.50 22.91 8.76
C GLN A 321 10.06 22.44 8.70
N TYR A 322 9.86 21.16 8.38
CA TYR A 322 8.53 20.54 8.32
C TYR A 322 8.45 19.41 9.33
N TYR A 323 7.26 19.21 9.89
CA TYR A 323 6.97 18.16 10.85
C TYR A 323 5.68 17.43 10.46
N LEU A 324 5.74 16.09 10.41
CA LEU A 324 4.58 15.22 10.24
C LEU A 324 4.47 14.25 11.42
N PRO A 325 3.26 14.10 12.01
CA PRO A 325 3.04 13.25 13.18
C PRO A 325 2.98 11.76 12.82
N PHE A 326 2.90 10.92 13.83
CA PHE A 326 2.44 9.55 13.67
C PHE A 326 1.00 9.51 13.17
N GLN A 327 0.66 8.43 12.44
CA GLN A 327 -0.71 8.20 11.94
C GLN A 327 -1.09 6.74 12.15
N THR A 328 -2.34 6.48 12.52
CA THR A 328 -2.91 5.14 12.43
C THR A 328 -3.53 4.88 11.06
N HIS A 329 -3.78 3.62 10.73
CA HIS A 329 -4.33 3.24 9.42
C HIS A 329 -5.85 3.44 9.34
N ALA A 330 -6.56 3.31 10.44
CA ALA A 330 -8.00 3.50 10.56
C ALA A 330 -8.82 2.75 9.49
N ALA A 331 -8.41 1.51 9.14
CA ALA A 331 -9.18 0.68 8.23
C ALA A 331 -10.59 0.41 8.80
N MET A 332 -11.64 0.48 7.95
CA MET A 332 -13.04 0.32 8.44
C MET A 332 -13.26 -1.02 9.14
N GLU A 333 -12.67 -2.10 8.62
CA GLU A 333 -12.63 -3.40 9.28
C GLU A 333 -11.40 -3.48 10.20
N PRO A 334 -11.55 -3.52 11.54
CA PRO A 334 -10.47 -3.82 12.45
C PRO A 334 -9.87 -5.21 12.21
N CYS A 335 -8.63 -5.43 12.64
CA CYS A 335 -7.97 -6.72 12.47
C CYS A 335 -8.73 -7.83 13.17
N ASN A 336 -9.05 -8.90 12.44
CA ASN A 336 -9.76 -10.07 12.93
C ASN A 336 -9.38 -11.32 12.14
N CYS A 337 -9.59 -12.49 12.71
CA CYS A 337 -9.39 -13.77 12.03
C CYS A 337 -10.17 -14.90 12.74
N VAL A 338 -10.36 -16.00 12.03
CA VAL A 338 -10.81 -17.27 12.58
C VAL A 338 -9.70 -18.28 12.38
N VAL A 339 -9.33 -18.98 13.44
CA VAL A 339 -8.28 -20.02 13.43
C VAL A 339 -8.77 -21.27 14.10
N ASN A 340 -8.48 -22.41 13.49
CA ASN A 340 -8.70 -23.73 14.07
C ASN A 340 -7.40 -24.54 14.02
N VAL A 341 -6.78 -24.73 15.19
CA VAL A 341 -5.61 -25.60 15.36
C VAL A 341 -6.08 -26.95 15.90
N SER A 342 -5.82 -28.00 15.14
CA SER A 342 -6.05 -29.37 15.50
C SER A 342 -4.74 -30.18 15.47
N ASP A 343 -4.77 -31.46 15.85
CA ASP A 343 -3.58 -32.29 15.85
C ASP A 343 -3.02 -32.44 14.42
N GLY A 344 -1.83 -31.87 14.22
CA GLY A 344 -1.10 -31.91 12.96
C GLY A 344 -1.60 -30.97 11.85
N ALA A 345 -2.63 -30.14 12.06
CA ALA A 345 -3.17 -29.23 11.07
C ALA A 345 -3.59 -27.86 11.66
N CYS A 346 -3.52 -26.82 10.85
CA CYS A 346 -4.03 -25.50 11.20
C CYS A 346 -4.80 -24.90 10.02
N GLU A 347 -6.01 -24.42 10.28
CA GLU A 347 -6.81 -23.73 9.26
C GLU A 347 -7.12 -22.30 9.71
N ILE A 348 -6.87 -21.33 8.82
CA ILE A 348 -6.95 -19.88 9.09
C ILE A 348 -7.87 -19.22 8.06
N TRP A 349 -8.81 -18.39 8.51
CA TRP A 349 -9.61 -17.48 7.67
C TRP A 349 -9.31 -16.04 8.08
N THR A 350 -8.74 -15.28 7.17
CA THR A 350 -8.38 -13.89 7.47
C THR A 350 -8.16 -13.07 6.21
N GLY A 351 -8.40 -11.76 6.33
CA GLY A 351 -7.98 -10.78 5.34
C GLY A 351 -6.60 -10.24 5.70
N THR A 352 -5.56 -10.65 4.96
CA THR A 352 -4.18 -10.17 5.16
C THR A 352 -3.53 -9.73 3.85
N GLN A 353 -2.66 -8.71 3.93
CA GLN A 353 -1.81 -8.28 2.81
C GLN A 353 -0.54 -9.16 2.66
N ASN A 354 -0.23 -10.00 3.65
CA ASN A 354 0.97 -10.82 3.70
C ASN A 354 0.65 -12.29 4.05
N PRO A 355 -0.03 -13.00 3.15
CA PRO A 355 -0.52 -14.36 3.41
C PRO A 355 0.61 -15.37 3.64
N ASP A 356 1.72 -15.29 2.92
CA ASP A 356 2.84 -16.23 3.10
C ASP A 356 3.43 -16.11 4.51
N ASN A 357 3.62 -14.88 5.00
CA ASN A 357 4.08 -14.64 6.36
C ASN A 357 3.07 -15.16 7.42
N ALA A 358 1.77 -15.09 7.16
CA ALA A 358 0.77 -15.63 8.07
C ALA A 358 0.93 -17.15 8.24
N ILE A 359 1.21 -17.87 7.15
CA ILE A 359 1.47 -19.32 7.16
C ILE A 359 2.77 -19.62 7.95
N THR A 360 3.86 -18.90 7.63
CA THR A 360 5.15 -19.07 8.32
C THR A 360 5.01 -18.81 9.83
N ARG A 361 4.33 -17.71 10.23
CA ARG A 361 4.13 -17.40 11.66
C ARG A 361 3.27 -18.45 12.37
N ALA A 362 2.23 -18.96 11.71
CA ALA A 362 1.43 -20.04 12.26
C ALA A 362 2.24 -21.32 12.42
N SER A 363 3.12 -21.67 11.49
CA SER A 363 4.06 -22.79 11.59
C SER A 363 5.03 -22.63 12.76
N GLU A 364 5.64 -21.45 12.90
CA GLU A 364 6.55 -21.14 14.02
C GLU A 364 5.87 -21.28 15.40
N VAL A 365 4.61 -20.81 15.52
CA VAL A 365 3.83 -20.87 16.77
C VAL A 365 3.37 -22.28 17.10
N THR A 366 2.91 -23.02 16.10
CA THR A 366 2.29 -24.33 16.32
C THR A 366 3.31 -25.47 16.31
N GLY A 367 4.41 -25.34 15.57
CA GLY A 367 5.30 -26.42 15.19
C GLY A 367 4.76 -27.29 14.04
N ILE A 368 3.60 -26.96 13.50
CA ILE A 368 2.99 -27.66 12.37
C ILE A 368 3.71 -27.24 11.07
N PRO A 369 4.13 -28.20 10.22
CA PRO A 369 4.74 -27.87 8.93
C PRO A 369 3.83 -26.99 8.06
N GLU A 370 4.38 -26.02 7.33
CA GLU A 370 3.62 -25.06 6.50
C GLU A 370 2.66 -25.75 5.51
N LYS A 371 3.05 -26.91 4.97
CA LYS A 371 2.20 -27.72 4.08
C LYS A 371 0.89 -28.17 4.70
N ASN A 372 0.84 -28.29 6.04
CA ASN A 372 -0.35 -28.67 6.80
C ASN A 372 -1.13 -27.46 7.35
N ILE A 373 -0.71 -26.23 6.98
CA ILE A 373 -1.42 -25.01 7.33
C ILE A 373 -2.21 -24.55 6.12
N LYS A 374 -3.52 -24.45 6.25
CA LYS A 374 -4.42 -23.97 5.21
C LYS A 374 -4.85 -22.55 5.52
N LEU A 375 -4.49 -21.62 4.65
CA LEU A 375 -4.97 -20.24 4.71
C LEU A 375 -6.10 -20.03 3.71
N ASN A 376 -7.26 -19.60 4.19
CA ASN A 376 -8.40 -19.16 3.40
C ASN A 376 -8.38 -17.61 3.41
N LEU A 377 -7.85 -17.03 2.37
CA LEU A 377 -7.76 -15.57 2.23
C LEU A 377 -9.14 -15.00 1.93
N THR A 378 -9.65 -14.16 2.84
CA THR A 378 -10.94 -13.46 2.70
C THR A 378 -10.75 -12.07 2.11
N PHE A 379 -11.85 -11.39 1.76
CA PHE A 379 -11.82 -9.96 1.48
C PHE A 379 -11.37 -9.17 2.70
N LEU A 380 -10.74 -8.00 2.45
CA LEU A 380 -10.33 -7.06 3.49
C LEU A 380 -11.19 -5.80 3.41
N GLY A 381 -11.73 -5.37 4.54
CA GLY A 381 -12.40 -4.09 4.70
C GLY A 381 -11.40 -2.92 4.87
N GLY A 382 -10.46 -2.83 3.90
CA GLY A 382 -9.31 -1.93 3.93
C GLY A 382 -8.06 -2.57 4.53
N GLY A 383 -6.90 -2.09 4.12
CA GLY A 383 -5.61 -2.56 4.63
C GLY A 383 -4.65 -1.41 4.90
N PHE A 384 -4.38 -0.58 3.90
CA PHE A 384 -3.56 0.62 3.94
C PHE A 384 -2.14 0.41 4.49
N GLY A 385 -1.68 -0.85 4.55
CA GLY A 385 -0.41 -1.25 5.16
C GLY A 385 -0.57 -1.93 6.53
N ARG A 386 -1.65 -1.69 7.30
CA ARG A 386 -1.87 -2.29 8.62
C ARG A 386 -1.92 -3.82 8.55
N LYS A 387 -2.66 -4.35 7.58
CA LYS A 387 -2.85 -5.80 7.42
C LYS A 387 -1.68 -6.52 6.73
N SER A 388 -0.53 -5.84 6.58
CA SER A 388 0.74 -6.50 6.23
C SER A 388 1.45 -7.14 7.43
N PHE A 389 1.06 -6.76 8.65
CA PHE A 389 1.55 -7.36 9.89
C PHE A 389 0.51 -8.35 10.40
N ASN A 390 0.94 -9.54 10.75
CA ASN A 390 0.05 -10.67 11.10
C ASN A 390 -0.03 -10.91 12.63
N ASP A 391 0.16 -9.85 13.44
CA ASP A 391 0.15 -9.90 14.90
C ASP A 391 -1.14 -10.51 15.49
N TRP A 392 -2.30 -10.13 14.96
CA TRP A 392 -3.59 -10.67 15.39
C TRP A 392 -3.78 -12.14 15.02
N ILE A 393 -3.19 -12.59 13.90
CA ILE A 393 -3.24 -14.00 13.46
C ILE A 393 -2.39 -14.84 14.40
N GLU A 394 -1.19 -14.37 14.72
CA GLU A 394 -0.28 -15.04 15.66
C GLU A 394 -0.94 -15.23 17.04
N ASP A 395 -1.60 -14.19 17.56
CA ASP A 395 -2.33 -14.25 18.82
C ASP A 395 -3.46 -15.28 18.75
N CYS A 396 -4.26 -15.27 17.68
CA CYS A 396 -5.37 -16.22 17.51
C CYS A 396 -4.88 -17.67 17.37
N VAL A 397 -3.76 -17.90 16.66
CA VAL A 397 -3.14 -19.23 16.54
C VAL A 397 -2.68 -19.73 17.92
N ARG A 398 -2.07 -18.87 18.75
CA ARG A 398 -1.67 -19.23 20.13
C ARG A 398 -2.88 -19.64 20.99
N ILE A 399 -3.96 -18.85 20.90
CA ILE A 399 -5.19 -19.09 21.68
C ILE A 399 -5.86 -20.39 21.21
N SER A 400 -5.98 -20.61 19.90
CA SER A 400 -6.58 -21.84 19.35
C SER A 400 -5.73 -23.08 19.68
N LYS A 401 -4.39 -22.99 19.63
CA LYS A 401 -3.47 -24.06 20.03
C LYS A 401 -3.66 -24.44 21.51
N HIS A 402 -3.80 -23.44 22.39
CA HIS A 402 -3.97 -23.66 23.82
C HIS A 402 -5.27 -24.38 24.14
N LEU A 403 -6.37 -23.92 23.54
CA LEU A 403 -7.71 -24.44 23.84
C LEU A 403 -8.14 -25.68 23.00
N LYS A 404 -7.40 -25.95 21.90
CA LYS A 404 -7.76 -26.96 20.88
C LYS A 404 -9.21 -26.78 20.37
N LYS A 405 -9.61 -25.52 20.16
CA LYS A 405 -10.95 -25.11 19.69
C LYS A 405 -10.80 -24.09 18.58
N PRO A 406 -11.80 -24.02 17.67
CA PRO A 406 -11.87 -22.87 16.73
C PRO A 406 -12.05 -21.56 17.50
N ILE A 407 -11.26 -20.56 17.16
CA ILE A 407 -11.26 -19.25 17.81
C ILE A 407 -11.50 -18.15 16.77
N LYS A 408 -12.41 -17.23 17.07
CA LYS A 408 -12.55 -15.94 16.39
C LYS A 408 -11.97 -14.85 17.27
N LEU A 409 -10.83 -14.31 16.86
CA LEU A 409 -10.23 -13.14 17.50
C LEU A 409 -10.69 -11.88 16.78
N ILE A 410 -11.16 -10.88 17.53
CA ILE A 410 -11.64 -9.60 17.02
C ILE A 410 -10.98 -8.48 17.83
N ASN A 411 -10.19 -7.63 17.17
CA ASN A 411 -9.76 -6.37 17.75
C ASN A 411 -10.91 -5.36 17.71
N SER A 412 -11.09 -4.60 18.78
CA SER A 412 -11.98 -3.43 18.70
C SER A 412 -11.32 -2.30 17.88
N ARG A 413 -12.05 -1.23 17.57
CA ARG A 413 -11.49 -0.04 16.93
C ARG A 413 -10.38 0.56 17.79
N GLU A 414 -10.60 0.62 19.09
CA GLU A 414 -9.65 1.13 20.08
C GLU A 414 -8.37 0.29 20.09
N ASP A 415 -8.47 -1.03 19.97
CA ASP A 415 -7.30 -1.90 19.88
C ASP A 415 -6.49 -1.63 18.62
N ASP A 416 -7.17 -1.53 17.48
CA ASP A 416 -6.50 -1.29 16.19
C ASP A 416 -5.85 0.10 16.12
N THR A 417 -6.44 1.11 16.77
CA THR A 417 -5.90 2.45 16.86
C THR A 417 -4.71 2.54 17.83
N LYS A 418 -4.85 1.97 19.03
CA LYS A 418 -3.84 2.12 20.11
C LYS A 418 -2.66 1.19 19.98
N TYR A 419 -2.89 -0.02 19.48
CA TYR A 419 -1.87 -1.08 19.43
C TYR A 419 -1.46 -1.45 18.01
N GLY A 420 -2.04 -0.82 16.99
CA GLY A 420 -1.63 -0.96 15.61
C GLY A 420 -0.24 -0.40 15.35
N PHE A 421 0.35 -0.80 14.22
CA PHE A 421 1.64 -0.29 13.76
C PHE A 421 1.44 1.09 13.11
N ALA A 422 1.98 2.15 13.69
CA ALA A 422 1.77 3.52 13.22
C ALA A 422 2.65 3.87 12.01
N ARG A 423 2.17 4.79 11.14
CA ARG A 423 3.05 5.49 10.20
C ARG A 423 4.10 6.26 11.00
N PRO A 424 5.39 6.15 10.67
CA PRO A 424 6.44 6.96 11.33
C PRO A 424 6.12 8.46 11.28
N SER A 425 6.47 9.18 12.35
CA SER A 425 6.56 10.64 12.29
C SER A 425 7.84 11.05 11.56
N SER A 426 7.92 12.28 11.08
CA SER A 426 9.15 12.78 10.46
C SER A 426 9.38 14.27 10.69
N LYS A 427 10.65 14.64 10.72
CA LYS A 427 11.11 16.03 10.67
C LYS A 427 12.01 16.21 9.46
N HIS A 428 11.80 17.31 8.75
CA HIS A 428 12.52 17.65 7.54
C HIS A 428 13.20 19.00 7.70
N ASN A 429 14.52 19.07 7.49
CA ASN A 429 15.26 20.31 7.42
C ASN A 429 15.57 20.59 5.97
N MET A 430 14.98 21.64 5.42
CA MET A 430 15.12 22.06 4.02
C MET A 430 16.01 23.29 3.94
N SER A 431 16.83 23.37 2.91
CA SER A 431 17.56 24.58 2.56
C SER A 431 17.74 24.67 1.05
N ALA A 432 17.66 25.86 0.50
CA ALA A 432 17.90 26.08 -0.93
C ALA A 432 18.60 27.43 -1.14
N VAL A 433 19.35 27.51 -2.25
CA VAL A 433 19.88 28.74 -2.80
C VAL A 433 19.14 29.00 -4.10
N VAL A 434 18.53 30.18 -4.21
CA VAL A 434 17.84 30.64 -5.41
C VAL A 434 18.58 31.85 -5.99
N SER A 435 18.82 31.85 -7.28
CA SER A 435 19.41 32.96 -8.01
C SER A 435 18.87 32.98 -9.43
N ASN A 436 18.62 34.18 -9.97
CA ASN A 436 18.08 34.39 -11.31
C ASN A 436 16.81 33.50 -11.54
N LYS A 437 15.88 33.54 -10.58
CA LYS A 437 14.62 32.81 -10.64
C LYS A 437 14.77 31.29 -10.83
N SER A 438 15.90 30.70 -10.40
CA SER A 438 16.20 29.26 -10.53
C SER A 438 16.83 28.72 -9.24
N ILE A 439 16.49 27.47 -8.87
CA ILE A 439 17.04 26.79 -7.71
C ILE A 439 18.43 26.26 -8.06
N LYS A 440 19.48 26.87 -7.48
CA LYS A 440 20.88 26.55 -7.73
C LYS A 440 21.43 25.46 -6.82
N ALA A 441 20.89 25.34 -5.62
CA ALA A 441 21.25 24.24 -4.71
C ALA A 441 20.04 23.87 -3.84
N TRP A 442 19.93 22.57 -3.58
CA TRP A 442 18.89 21.96 -2.78
C TRP A 442 19.49 21.07 -1.70
N LYS A 443 19.04 21.22 -0.48
CA LYS A 443 19.43 20.35 0.64
C LYS A 443 18.21 19.91 1.41
N HIS A 444 18.07 18.60 1.61
CA HIS A 444 17.01 17.98 2.39
C HIS A 444 17.61 17.01 3.40
N VAL A 445 17.34 17.18 4.69
CA VAL A 445 17.71 16.24 5.74
C VAL A 445 16.43 15.67 6.34
N VAL A 446 16.26 14.36 6.25
CA VAL A 446 15.10 13.64 6.78
C VAL A 446 15.49 12.97 8.10
N VAL A 447 14.75 13.24 9.16
CA VAL A 447 14.86 12.59 10.47
C VAL A 447 13.55 11.86 10.74
N SER A 448 13.61 10.54 10.87
CA SER A 448 12.42 9.71 11.09
C SER A 448 12.82 8.39 11.75
N PRO A 449 12.00 7.86 12.66
CA PRO A 449 12.15 6.47 13.05
C PRO A 449 11.81 5.58 11.85
N ASP A 450 12.47 4.44 11.74
CA ASP A 450 12.25 3.52 10.63
C ASP A 450 11.43 2.29 11.07
N PRO A 451 10.53 1.77 10.18
CA PRO A 451 9.67 0.64 10.50
C PRO A 451 10.36 -0.73 10.40
N LEU A 452 11.65 -0.77 10.03
CA LEU A 452 12.41 -2.03 9.89
C LEU A 452 13.12 -2.43 11.19
N THR A 453 13.00 -1.63 12.26
CA THR A 453 13.55 -1.96 13.58
C THR A 453 12.46 -2.29 14.58
N GLY A 454 12.81 -3.06 15.63
CA GLY A 454 11.85 -3.49 16.65
C GLY A 454 10.87 -4.56 16.15
N ASN A 455 9.64 -4.54 16.67
CA ASN A 455 8.63 -5.57 16.40
C ASN A 455 8.24 -5.68 14.92
N ALA A 456 8.23 -4.56 14.19
CA ALA A 456 7.93 -4.57 12.76
C ALA A 456 8.95 -5.40 11.95
N ALA A 457 10.24 -5.29 12.27
CA ALA A 457 11.28 -6.08 11.62
C ALA A 457 11.08 -7.59 11.81
N ASN A 458 10.64 -8.01 13.00
CA ASN A 458 10.37 -9.42 13.28
C ASN A 458 9.13 -9.93 12.51
N GLN A 459 8.12 -9.10 12.35
CA GLN A 459 6.90 -9.43 11.61
C GLN A 459 7.14 -9.48 10.08
N TYR A 460 7.94 -8.57 9.54
CA TYR A 460 8.29 -8.53 8.11
C TYR A 460 9.44 -9.47 7.76
N GLY A 461 10.46 -9.56 8.61
CA GLY A 461 11.69 -10.27 8.34
C GLY A 461 11.55 -11.79 8.30
N ALA A 462 10.52 -12.36 8.96
CA ALA A 462 10.29 -13.80 8.96
C ALA A 462 9.94 -14.35 7.57
N SER A 463 9.24 -13.55 6.75
CA SER A 463 8.87 -13.95 5.38
C SER A 463 9.97 -13.72 4.33
N ILE A 464 11.10 -13.13 4.73
CA ILE A 464 12.19 -12.78 3.79
C ILE A 464 13.54 -13.14 4.41
N PRO A 465 14.01 -14.40 4.27
CA PRO A 465 15.29 -14.82 4.82
C PRO A 465 16.47 -13.94 4.38
N ILE A 466 16.49 -13.53 3.12
CA ILE A 466 17.50 -12.60 2.57
C ILE A 466 17.44 -11.22 3.23
N LEU A 467 16.24 -10.68 3.52
CA LEU A 467 16.11 -9.39 4.21
C LEU A 467 16.54 -9.51 5.68
N LYS A 468 16.18 -10.59 6.35
CA LYS A 468 16.60 -10.90 7.71
C LYS A 468 18.13 -10.98 7.79
N TRP A 469 18.78 -11.70 6.87
CA TRP A 469 20.23 -11.76 6.74
C TRP A 469 20.83 -10.39 6.38
N ALA A 470 20.30 -9.69 5.37
CA ALA A 470 20.80 -8.38 4.96
C ALA A 470 20.68 -7.32 6.07
N THR A 471 19.60 -7.36 6.86
CA THR A 471 19.41 -6.45 8.01
C THR A 471 20.23 -6.84 9.23
N SER A 472 20.79 -8.04 9.30
CA SER A 472 21.77 -8.43 10.34
C SER A 472 23.15 -7.80 10.10
N ILE A 473 23.49 -7.46 8.86
CA ILE A 473 24.75 -6.79 8.50
C ILE A 473 24.58 -5.28 8.69
N GLY A 474 25.24 -4.70 9.67
CA GLY A 474 25.05 -3.31 10.11
C GLY A 474 25.17 -2.25 8.99
N ILE A 475 26.13 -2.41 8.06
CA ILE A 475 26.30 -1.48 6.92
C ILE A 475 25.12 -1.59 5.95
N VAL A 476 24.66 -2.79 5.63
CA VAL A 476 23.52 -3.03 4.74
C VAL A 476 22.22 -2.54 5.40
N LYS A 477 22.01 -2.86 6.68
CA LYS A 477 20.90 -2.36 7.49
C LYS A 477 20.81 -0.82 7.42
N ASN A 478 21.92 -0.12 7.64
CA ASN A 478 21.93 1.34 7.60
C ASN A 478 21.65 1.91 6.21
N LYS A 479 22.13 1.29 5.13
CA LYS A 479 21.82 1.71 3.76
C LYS A 479 20.31 1.56 3.47
N ILE A 480 19.71 0.44 3.86
CA ILE A 480 18.29 0.16 3.69
C ILE A 480 17.44 1.18 4.47
N ARG A 481 17.77 1.43 5.74
CA ARG A 481 17.07 2.41 6.59
C ARG A 481 17.16 3.82 6.00
N ASN A 482 18.34 4.26 5.59
CA ASN A 482 18.56 5.57 4.98
C ASN A 482 17.74 5.74 3.70
N TYR A 483 17.74 4.73 2.81
CA TYR A 483 16.96 4.73 1.58
C TYR A 483 15.47 4.84 1.89
N LEU A 484 14.98 3.99 2.80
CA LEU A 484 13.56 3.92 3.13
C LEU A 484 13.01 5.26 3.63
N VAL A 485 13.67 5.90 4.62
CA VAL A 485 13.18 7.17 5.17
C VAL A 485 13.30 8.35 4.20
N THR A 486 14.11 8.23 3.16
CA THR A 486 14.27 9.26 2.12
C THR A 486 13.55 8.94 0.82
N ASP A 487 12.74 7.89 0.78
CA ASP A 487 11.98 7.54 -0.42
C ASP A 487 11.00 8.67 -0.77
N GLY A 488 11.07 9.17 -2.03
CA GLY A 488 10.38 10.38 -2.44
C GLY A 488 11.14 11.70 -2.18
N ALA A 489 12.13 11.73 -1.26
CA ALA A 489 13.02 12.87 -1.07
C ALA A 489 14.28 12.76 -1.94
N ALA A 490 14.85 11.55 -2.02
CA ALA A 490 16.06 11.29 -2.79
C ALA A 490 15.79 11.21 -4.30
N HIS A 491 14.55 10.93 -4.72
CA HIS A 491 14.16 10.68 -6.10
C HIS A 491 13.28 11.79 -6.70
N ILE A 492 13.49 13.04 -6.25
CA ILE A 492 12.85 14.19 -6.92
C ILE A 492 13.31 14.26 -8.37
N LEU A 493 12.36 14.50 -9.29
CA LEU A 493 12.62 14.52 -10.73
C LEU A 493 13.01 15.91 -11.27
N TYR A 494 13.08 16.91 -10.41
CA TYR A 494 13.54 18.24 -10.79
C TYR A 494 15.05 18.24 -11.08
N ASP A 495 15.43 18.88 -12.19
CA ASP A 495 16.81 18.96 -12.69
C ASP A 495 17.61 20.02 -11.92
N PHE A 496 17.74 19.84 -10.59
CA PHE A 496 18.58 20.69 -9.77
C PHE A 496 20.05 20.29 -9.94
N GLU A 497 20.90 21.24 -10.29
CA GLU A 497 22.33 21.00 -10.53
C GLU A 497 23.08 20.51 -9.27
N ASN A 498 22.71 21.06 -8.11
CA ASN A 498 23.39 20.78 -6.85
C ASN A 498 22.40 20.28 -5.80
N VAL A 499 22.41 18.97 -5.54
CA VAL A 499 21.49 18.32 -4.61
C VAL A 499 22.25 17.63 -3.48
N SER A 500 21.75 17.77 -2.25
CA SER A 500 22.20 17.01 -1.09
C SER A 500 21.00 16.47 -0.34
N VAL A 501 20.79 15.15 -0.34
CA VAL A 501 19.79 14.49 0.51
C VAL A 501 20.51 13.63 1.54
N LYS A 502 20.12 13.80 2.80
CA LYS A 502 20.68 13.09 3.94
C LYS A 502 19.58 12.47 4.79
N ALA A 503 19.90 11.37 5.47
CA ALA A 503 19.01 10.65 6.36
C ALA A 503 19.57 10.56 7.78
N SER A 504 18.69 10.60 8.75
CA SER A 504 18.94 10.31 10.16
C SER A 504 17.86 9.37 10.71
N PRO A 505 17.85 8.09 10.28
CA PRO A 505 16.93 7.10 10.82
C PRO A 505 17.32 6.71 12.25
N PHE A 506 16.33 6.42 13.10
CA PHE A 506 16.54 5.98 14.47
C PHE A 506 15.53 4.93 14.89
N GLU A 507 15.79 4.24 15.99
CA GLU A 507 14.92 3.23 16.57
C GLU A 507 13.93 3.85 17.55
N THR A 508 12.76 3.21 17.73
CA THR A 508 11.71 3.67 18.66
C THR A 508 11.01 2.49 19.31
N ASP A 509 10.49 2.71 20.52
CA ASP A 509 9.63 1.74 21.22
C ASP A 509 8.18 1.76 20.69
N ILE A 510 7.81 2.78 19.93
CA ILE A 510 6.50 2.87 19.28
C ILE A 510 6.43 1.86 18.16
N PRO A 511 5.45 0.96 18.10
CA PRO A 511 5.26 0.04 16.99
C PRO A 511 5.04 0.80 15.68
N LEU A 512 5.88 0.57 14.69
CA LEU A 512 5.82 1.26 13.40
C LEU A 512 5.56 0.31 12.26
N GLY A 513 4.85 0.81 11.24
CA GLY A 513 4.54 0.07 10.04
C GLY A 513 4.48 0.93 8.80
N PHE A 514 4.15 0.30 7.68
CA PHE A 514 3.95 0.98 6.42
C PHE A 514 2.52 1.49 6.33
N TRP A 515 2.39 2.76 6.05
CA TRP A 515 1.12 3.42 5.82
C TRP A 515 1.00 3.78 4.32
N ARG A 516 -0.19 3.87 3.76
CA ARG A 516 -0.43 4.15 2.33
C ARG A 516 0.50 5.23 1.79
N ALA A 517 1.24 4.94 0.73
CA ALA A 517 2.31 5.72 0.10
C ALA A 517 3.64 5.78 0.88
N VAL A 518 3.81 4.98 1.93
CA VAL A 518 5.06 4.83 2.68
C VAL A 518 5.66 6.22 3.02
N PHE A 519 6.95 6.43 2.83
CA PHE A 519 7.60 7.73 3.09
C PHE A 519 7.33 8.80 2.01
N HIS A 520 6.79 8.44 0.86
CA HIS A 520 6.35 9.42 -0.13
C HIS A 520 5.33 10.41 0.43
N SER A 521 4.43 9.98 1.34
CA SER A 521 3.43 10.86 1.96
C SER A 521 4.07 12.01 2.74
N GLN A 522 5.18 11.73 3.45
CA GLN A 522 5.88 12.71 4.28
C GLN A 522 6.82 13.57 3.45
N ASN A 523 7.62 12.91 2.60
CA ASN A 523 8.65 13.59 1.81
C ASN A 523 8.06 14.50 0.73
N ALA A 524 6.92 14.14 0.13
CA ALA A 524 6.21 15.00 -0.81
C ALA A 524 5.72 16.31 -0.16
N PHE A 525 5.17 16.22 1.06
CA PHE A 525 4.73 17.41 1.79
C PHE A 525 5.88 18.41 1.96
N ALA A 526 7.02 17.97 2.47
CA ALA A 526 8.16 18.83 2.68
C ALA A 526 8.72 19.38 1.36
N ASN A 527 8.87 18.54 0.33
CA ASN A 527 9.40 18.96 -0.96
C ASN A 527 8.52 20.01 -1.63
N GLU A 528 7.22 19.71 -1.77
CA GLU A 528 6.33 20.50 -2.60
C GLU A 528 5.88 21.80 -1.91
N CYS A 529 5.75 21.81 -0.58
CA CYS A 529 5.59 23.06 0.16
C CYS A 529 6.84 23.93 0.07
N PHE A 530 8.04 23.35 0.16
CA PHE A 530 9.26 24.13 0.10
C PHE A 530 9.53 24.69 -1.30
N ILE A 531 9.23 23.94 -2.37
CA ILE A 531 9.32 24.47 -3.74
C ILE A 531 8.35 25.65 -3.95
N ASP A 532 7.16 25.57 -3.37
CA ASP A 532 6.18 26.66 -3.40
C ASP A 532 6.66 27.89 -2.62
N GLU A 533 7.29 27.72 -1.44
CA GLU A 533 7.94 28.82 -0.72
C GLU A 533 9.05 29.49 -1.56
N LEU A 534 9.83 28.69 -2.31
CA LEU A 534 10.89 29.21 -3.19
C LEU A 534 10.30 29.95 -4.39
N ALA A 535 9.20 29.48 -4.96
CA ALA A 535 8.50 30.13 -6.06
C ALA A 535 8.01 31.53 -5.64
N HIS A 536 7.32 31.59 -4.50
CA HIS A 536 6.84 32.87 -3.95
C HIS A 536 8.00 33.83 -3.63
N LYS A 537 9.07 33.35 -2.96
CA LYS A 537 10.25 34.19 -2.68
C LYS A 537 10.92 34.73 -3.94
N SER A 538 10.81 34.04 -5.06
CA SER A 538 11.43 34.38 -6.34
C SER A 538 10.51 35.17 -7.26
N ASP A 539 9.30 35.48 -6.81
CA ASP A 539 8.25 36.12 -7.61
C ASP A 539 8.04 35.37 -8.95
N ILE A 540 7.81 34.07 -8.84
CA ILE A 540 7.53 33.19 -9.97
C ILE A 540 6.28 32.36 -9.63
N ASP A 541 5.42 32.15 -10.64
CA ASP A 541 4.32 31.21 -10.52
C ASP A 541 4.82 29.81 -10.10
N PRO A 542 4.21 29.15 -9.10
CA PRO A 542 4.65 27.85 -8.59
C PRO A 542 4.71 26.74 -9.64
N ILE A 543 3.82 26.75 -10.63
CA ILE A 543 3.83 25.80 -11.75
C ILE A 543 4.99 26.12 -12.70
N GLN A 544 5.20 27.38 -13.03
CA GLN A 544 6.28 27.80 -13.92
C GLN A 544 7.66 27.48 -13.34
N LEU A 545 7.87 27.68 -12.03
CA LEU A 545 9.13 27.29 -11.39
C LEU A 545 9.39 25.78 -11.56
N ARG A 546 8.36 24.94 -11.35
CA ARG A 546 8.50 23.48 -11.52
C ARG A 546 8.78 23.09 -12.96
N LEU A 547 8.07 23.65 -13.92
CA LEU A 547 8.28 23.40 -15.34
C LEU A 547 9.67 23.81 -15.80
N SER A 548 10.23 24.91 -15.27
CA SER A 548 11.59 25.35 -15.60
C SER A 548 12.68 24.37 -15.18
N HIS A 549 12.37 23.49 -14.20
CA HIS A 549 13.26 22.44 -13.70
C HIS A 549 12.90 21.02 -14.18
N LEU A 550 12.06 20.88 -15.22
CA LEU A 550 11.66 19.58 -15.79
C LEU A 550 11.94 19.48 -17.29
N LYS A 551 12.87 20.28 -17.81
CA LYS A 551 13.09 20.58 -19.25
C LYS A 551 13.13 19.37 -20.19
N ASN A 552 13.62 18.23 -19.73
CA ASN A 552 13.81 17.02 -20.54
C ASN A 552 12.86 15.86 -20.18
N ASN A 553 11.91 16.10 -19.29
CA ASN A 553 11.01 15.04 -18.81
C ASN A 553 9.57 15.33 -19.23
N ILE A 554 9.17 14.77 -20.37
CA ILE A 554 7.87 15.04 -21.00
C ILE A 554 6.67 14.60 -20.13
N ARG A 555 6.79 13.48 -19.41
CA ARG A 555 5.67 12.92 -18.63
C ARG A 555 5.23 13.86 -17.49
N PRO A 556 6.08 14.30 -16.56
CA PRO A 556 5.68 15.25 -15.54
C PRO A 556 5.22 16.60 -16.12
N ILE A 557 5.83 17.09 -17.20
CA ILE A 557 5.39 18.32 -17.86
C ILE A 557 3.93 18.20 -18.31
N LYS A 558 3.58 17.14 -19.02
CA LYS A 558 2.20 16.90 -19.49
C LYS A 558 1.20 16.77 -18.32
N VAL A 559 1.58 16.09 -17.24
CA VAL A 559 0.73 15.92 -16.04
C VAL A 559 0.47 17.28 -15.37
N ILE A 560 1.51 18.12 -15.25
CA ILE A 560 1.41 19.46 -14.65
C ILE A 560 0.56 20.38 -15.55
N GLN A 561 0.84 20.42 -16.85
CA GLN A 561 0.09 21.23 -17.80
C GLN A 561 -1.39 20.84 -17.84
N LYS A 562 -1.69 19.53 -17.83
CA LYS A 562 -3.09 19.04 -17.85
C LYS A 562 -3.87 19.47 -16.63
N VAL A 563 -3.31 19.35 -15.43
CA VAL A 563 -4.04 19.77 -14.22
C VAL A 563 -4.19 21.29 -14.15
N ALA A 564 -3.20 22.05 -14.63
CA ALA A 564 -3.27 23.52 -14.70
C ALA A 564 -4.39 23.99 -15.66
N GLU A 565 -4.50 23.37 -16.84
CA GLU A 565 -5.57 23.61 -17.82
C GLU A 565 -6.95 23.32 -17.20
N GLU A 566 -7.14 22.13 -16.65
CA GLU A 566 -8.43 21.66 -16.14
C GLU A 566 -8.91 22.38 -14.87
N SER A 567 -7.97 22.84 -14.04
CA SER A 567 -8.26 23.66 -12.86
C SER A 567 -8.41 25.13 -13.19
N LYS A 568 -8.13 25.53 -14.43
CA LYS A 568 -8.07 26.94 -14.86
C LYS A 568 -7.10 27.74 -13.98
N TRP A 569 -5.90 27.18 -13.72
CA TRP A 569 -4.88 27.82 -12.89
C TRP A 569 -4.54 29.25 -13.36
N GLY A 570 -4.53 30.20 -12.44
CA GLY A 570 -4.28 31.61 -12.73
C GLY A 570 -5.49 32.40 -13.27
N SER A 571 -6.64 31.76 -13.44
CA SER A 571 -7.89 32.45 -13.83
C SER A 571 -8.63 32.97 -12.59
N LEU A 572 -9.60 33.88 -12.81
CA LEU A 572 -10.46 34.39 -11.74
C LEU A 572 -11.28 33.25 -11.12
N LEU A 573 -11.14 33.10 -9.81
CA LEU A 573 -11.91 32.12 -9.01
C LEU A 573 -13.17 32.76 -8.43
N PRO A 574 -14.13 31.95 -7.94
CA PRO A 574 -15.21 32.45 -7.10
C PRO A 574 -14.65 33.24 -5.91
N ARG A 575 -15.44 34.18 -5.39
CA ARG A 575 -15.03 34.99 -4.23
C ARG A 575 -14.60 34.09 -3.07
N ASP A 576 -13.50 34.46 -2.40
CA ASP A 576 -12.91 33.76 -1.26
C ASP A 576 -12.42 32.31 -1.55
N HIS A 577 -12.32 31.91 -2.83
CA HIS A 577 -11.71 30.68 -3.24
C HIS A 577 -10.24 30.87 -3.62
N PHE A 578 -9.40 29.90 -3.24
CA PHE A 578 -7.97 29.90 -3.47
C PHE A 578 -7.49 28.55 -3.95
N GLN A 579 -6.47 28.53 -4.78
CA GLN A 579 -5.88 27.32 -5.31
C GLN A 579 -4.45 27.12 -4.82
N GLY A 580 -4.07 25.85 -4.63
CA GLY A 580 -2.70 25.43 -4.35
C GLY A 580 -2.34 24.20 -5.15
N PHE A 581 -1.10 24.16 -5.60
CA PHE A 581 -0.59 23.14 -6.52
C PHE A 581 0.45 22.26 -5.83
N ALA A 582 0.50 20.97 -6.22
CA ALA A 582 1.60 20.06 -5.93
C ALA A 582 1.75 18.96 -7.00
N TYR A 583 2.98 18.48 -7.17
CA TYR A 583 3.33 17.38 -8.05
C TYR A 583 4.19 16.35 -7.31
N HIS A 584 3.96 15.06 -7.56
CA HIS A 584 4.83 14.02 -7.00
C HIS A 584 4.92 12.80 -7.93
N TYR A 585 6.11 12.18 -7.95
CA TYR A 585 6.38 10.93 -8.62
C TYR A 585 6.59 9.82 -7.60
N SER A 586 5.82 8.74 -7.72
CA SER A 586 5.96 7.55 -6.88
C SER A 586 5.46 6.30 -7.59
N PHE A 587 6.04 5.15 -7.28
CA PHE A 587 5.62 3.83 -7.80
C PHE A 587 5.51 3.77 -9.34
N GLY A 588 6.33 4.52 -10.08
CA GLY A 588 6.28 4.58 -11.54
C GLY A 588 5.18 5.47 -12.13
N THR A 589 4.48 6.24 -11.29
CA THR A 589 3.33 7.07 -11.66
C THR A 589 3.59 8.53 -11.31
N HIS A 590 3.25 9.43 -12.22
CA HIS A 590 3.28 10.88 -12.04
C HIS A 590 1.89 11.38 -11.66
N VAL A 591 1.79 12.20 -10.62
CA VAL A 591 0.52 12.79 -10.18
C VAL A 591 0.72 14.27 -9.88
N ALA A 592 -0.13 15.11 -10.46
CA ALA A 592 -0.23 16.52 -10.13
C ALA A 592 -1.65 16.85 -9.64
N GLN A 593 -1.73 17.69 -8.61
CA GLN A 593 -3.01 18.07 -8.01
C GLN A 593 -3.09 19.58 -7.81
N VAL A 594 -4.31 20.11 -8.04
CA VAL A 594 -4.71 21.46 -7.63
C VAL A 594 -5.85 21.33 -6.65
N ALA A 595 -5.67 21.81 -5.43
CA ALA A 595 -6.69 21.92 -4.41
C ALA A 595 -7.31 23.31 -4.43
N GLU A 596 -8.65 23.41 -4.50
CA GLU A 596 -9.42 24.64 -4.43
C GLU A 596 -10.19 24.68 -3.10
N LEU A 597 -9.91 25.67 -2.26
CA LEU A 597 -10.49 25.80 -0.93
C LEU A 597 -10.89 27.24 -0.59
N SER A 598 -11.68 27.39 0.46
CA SER A 598 -11.89 28.63 1.20
C SER A 598 -11.59 28.44 2.68
N ILE A 599 -11.36 29.54 3.40
CA ILE A 599 -11.19 29.55 4.85
C ILE A 599 -12.31 30.42 5.43
N VAL A 600 -13.18 29.79 6.23
CA VAL A 600 -14.29 30.44 6.91
C VAL A 600 -14.19 30.12 8.40
N ASP A 601 -14.20 31.12 9.26
CA ASP A 601 -14.11 30.97 10.73
C ASP A 601 -12.90 30.09 11.17
N ASN A 602 -11.76 30.31 10.56
CA ASN A 602 -10.55 29.51 10.75
C ASN A 602 -10.71 28.00 10.47
N GLN A 603 -11.67 27.63 9.62
CA GLN A 603 -11.87 26.28 9.14
C GLN A 603 -11.67 26.20 7.63
N ILE A 604 -11.00 25.16 7.17
CA ILE A 604 -10.75 24.90 5.76
C ILE A 604 -11.95 24.17 5.19
N LYS A 605 -12.54 24.73 4.16
CA LYS A 605 -13.52 24.04 3.31
C LYS A 605 -12.88 23.73 1.95
N LEU A 606 -12.57 22.45 1.73
CA LEU A 606 -12.05 21.99 0.44
C LEU A 606 -13.22 21.77 -0.52
N HIS A 607 -13.26 22.53 -1.61
CA HIS A 607 -14.37 22.50 -2.58
C HIS A 607 -14.11 21.50 -3.70
N LYS A 608 -12.91 21.58 -4.29
CA LYS A 608 -12.54 20.74 -5.44
C LYS A 608 -11.09 20.29 -5.35
N VAL A 609 -10.84 19.12 -5.92
CA VAL A 609 -9.47 18.66 -6.23
C VAL A 609 -9.43 18.22 -7.68
N PHE A 610 -8.61 18.89 -8.46
CA PHE A 610 -8.26 18.48 -9.82
C PHE A 610 -7.00 17.63 -9.74
N CYS A 611 -7.03 16.46 -10.36
CA CYS A 611 -5.91 15.52 -10.30
C CYS A 611 -5.61 14.98 -11.70
N SER A 612 -4.41 15.23 -12.19
CA SER A 612 -3.90 14.63 -13.41
C SER A 612 -2.93 13.50 -13.08
N VAL A 613 -3.07 12.36 -13.75
CA VAL A 613 -2.27 11.16 -13.49
C VAL A 613 -1.75 10.55 -14.79
N ASP A 614 -0.46 10.22 -14.81
CA ASP A 614 0.18 9.42 -15.83
C ASP A 614 0.79 8.17 -15.18
N CYS A 615 0.11 7.06 -15.32
CA CYS A 615 0.54 5.75 -14.83
C CYS A 615 1.04 4.83 -15.95
N GLY A 616 1.38 5.36 -17.12
CA GLY A 616 1.69 4.53 -18.29
C GLY A 616 0.44 3.92 -18.91
N GLN A 617 0.56 2.70 -19.42
CA GLN A 617 -0.59 1.97 -19.98
C GLN A 617 -1.65 1.70 -18.90
N THR A 618 -2.89 2.02 -19.22
CA THR A 618 -4.02 1.85 -18.31
C THR A 618 -4.66 0.47 -18.48
N VAL A 619 -4.88 -0.24 -17.39
CA VAL A 619 -5.61 -1.52 -17.40
C VAL A 619 -7.11 -1.24 -17.32
N ASN A 620 -7.56 -0.65 -16.22
CA ASN A 620 -8.98 -0.29 -16.02
C ASN A 620 -9.08 1.16 -15.53
N PRO A 621 -9.43 2.12 -16.39
CA PRO A 621 -9.51 3.53 -16.02
C PRO A 621 -10.49 3.81 -14.88
N MET A 622 -11.63 3.09 -14.79
CA MET A 622 -12.58 3.24 -13.68
C MET A 622 -11.92 2.93 -12.34
N THR A 623 -11.18 1.83 -12.25
CA THR A 623 -10.45 1.45 -11.04
C THR A 623 -9.35 2.45 -10.70
N ILE A 624 -8.63 2.97 -11.71
CA ILE A 624 -7.61 4.00 -11.52
C ILE A 624 -8.23 5.25 -10.90
N ARG A 625 -9.36 5.77 -11.45
CA ARG A 625 -10.06 6.93 -10.89
C ARG A 625 -10.48 6.68 -9.44
N ALA A 626 -11.06 5.52 -9.13
CA ALA A 626 -11.47 5.19 -7.77
C ALA A 626 -10.29 5.14 -6.79
N GLN A 627 -9.12 4.61 -7.21
CA GLN A 627 -7.93 4.58 -6.37
C GLN A 627 -7.35 5.97 -6.11
N ILE A 628 -7.33 6.83 -7.12
CA ILE A 628 -6.86 8.23 -6.98
C ILE A 628 -7.81 9.01 -6.06
N GLN A 629 -9.14 8.92 -6.26
CA GLN A 629 -10.13 9.56 -5.39
C GLN A 629 -9.99 9.10 -3.93
N GLY A 630 -9.95 7.80 -3.70
CA GLY A 630 -9.75 7.25 -2.35
C GLY A 630 -8.39 7.59 -1.72
N SER A 631 -7.33 7.81 -2.53
CA SER A 631 -6.03 8.28 -2.06
C SER A 631 -6.09 9.74 -1.59
N ILE A 632 -6.79 10.59 -2.35
CA ILE A 632 -6.98 12.01 -2.02
C ILE A 632 -7.77 12.15 -0.71
N ILE A 633 -8.90 11.47 -0.57
CA ILE A 633 -9.72 11.48 0.65
C ILE A 633 -8.90 11.00 1.87
N PHE A 634 -8.15 9.90 1.71
CA PHE A 634 -7.34 9.35 2.79
C PHE A 634 -6.21 10.29 3.20
N GLY A 635 -5.54 10.93 2.23
CA GLY A 635 -4.51 11.93 2.48
C GLY A 635 -5.08 13.23 3.10
N MET A 636 -6.29 13.63 2.71
CA MET A 636 -7.00 14.78 3.26
C MET A 636 -7.24 14.60 4.78
N GLY A 637 -7.68 13.40 5.23
CA GLY A 637 -7.85 13.12 6.65
C GLY A 637 -6.57 13.32 7.46
N ALA A 638 -5.43 12.82 6.97
CA ALA A 638 -4.13 13.02 7.60
C ALA A 638 -3.62 14.47 7.54
N THR A 639 -4.16 15.28 6.62
CA THR A 639 -3.78 16.68 6.44
C THR A 639 -4.57 17.62 7.35
N LEU A 640 -5.86 17.37 7.54
CA LEU A 640 -6.79 18.30 8.19
C LEU A 640 -7.26 17.83 9.57
N ASN A 641 -7.36 16.52 9.80
CA ASN A 641 -8.14 16.01 10.92
C ASN A 641 -7.29 15.21 11.91
N SER A 642 -6.45 14.31 11.45
CA SER A 642 -5.96 13.20 12.27
C SER A 642 -4.48 13.28 12.60
N GLU A 643 -4.14 13.07 13.85
CA GLU A 643 -2.78 12.73 14.29
C GLU A 643 -2.85 11.67 15.41
N MET A 644 -1.86 10.81 15.49
CA MET A 644 -1.66 9.93 16.62
C MET A 644 -0.68 10.59 17.59
N THR A 645 -1.14 10.87 18.80
CA THR A 645 -0.32 11.49 19.85
C THR A 645 0.02 10.50 20.96
N VAL A 646 1.08 10.78 21.67
CA VAL A 646 1.52 9.99 22.84
C VAL A 646 1.37 10.81 24.09
N LYS A 647 0.77 10.22 25.12
CA LYS A 647 0.64 10.79 26.46
C LYS A 647 0.91 9.71 27.51
N ASN A 648 1.79 9.99 28.47
CA ASN A 648 2.17 9.02 29.52
C ASN A 648 2.65 7.68 28.97
N GLY A 649 3.35 7.66 27.80
CA GLY A 649 3.91 6.47 27.18
C GLY A 649 2.90 5.54 26.52
N ARG A 650 1.75 6.05 26.11
CA ARG A 650 0.70 5.34 25.39
C ARG A 650 0.08 6.22 24.32
N VAL A 651 -0.55 5.59 23.34
CA VAL A 651 -1.37 6.31 22.35
C VAL A 651 -2.57 6.95 23.05
N ASN A 652 -2.82 8.21 22.76
CA ASN A 652 -3.90 8.97 23.38
C ASN A 652 -5.23 8.72 22.67
N GLU A 653 -5.23 8.76 21.34
CA GLU A 653 -6.42 8.57 20.51
C GLU A 653 -6.90 7.11 20.57
N SER A 654 -8.20 6.89 20.37
CA SER A 654 -8.81 5.57 20.48
C SER A 654 -9.77 5.22 19.36
N ASN A 655 -10.71 6.09 19.02
CA ASN A 655 -11.77 5.80 18.06
C ASN A 655 -12.03 7.03 17.18
N PHE A 656 -13.03 7.00 16.32
CA PHE A 656 -13.32 8.06 15.34
C PHE A 656 -13.84 9.36 15.93
N ASP A 657 -14.17 9.39 17.22
CA ASP A 657 -14.48 10.60 17.98
C ASP A 657 -13.24 11.42 18.34
N ASP A 658 -12.09 10.76 18.59
CA ASP A 658 -10.83 11.41 18.93
C ASP A 658 -9.72 11.23 17.86
N TYR A 659 -9.96 10.34 16.87
CA TYR A 659 -9.18 10.18 15.64
C TYR A 659 -10.11 10.30 14.43
N PRO A 660 -10.58 11.51 14.09
CA PRO A 660 -11.59 11.68 13.06
C PRO A 660 -11.06 11.35 11.67
N VAL A 661 -11.88 10.65 10.88
CA VAL A 661 -11.68 10.41 9.46
C VAL A 661 -12.58 11.33 8.65
N VAL A 662 -12.25 11.58 7.37
CA VAL A 662 -13.09 12.40 6.47
C VAL A 662 -14.45 11.75 6.32
N ARG A 663 -15.50 12.52 6.57
CA ARG A 663 -16.88 12.11 6.39
C ARG A 663 -17.36 12.37 4.96
N PHE A 664 -18.48 11.80 4.60
CA PHE A 664 -19.01 11.90 3.24
C PHE A 664 -19.31 13.35 2.83
N ASP A 665 -19.91 14.11 3.71
CA ASP A 665 -20.28 15.53 3.52
C ASP A 665 -19.08 16.49 3.51
N GLU A 666 -17.93 16.07 4.06
CA GLU A 666 -16.66 16.81 4.01
C GLU A 666 -15.89 16.57 2.72
N SER A 667 -16.30 15.57 1.92
CA SER A 667 -15.57 15.17 0.73
C SER A 667 -15.71 16.20 -0.39
N PRO A 668 -14.60 16.68 -0.99
CA PRO A 668 -14.62 17.63 -2.10
C PRO A 668 -15.06 16.96 -3.39
N GLN A 669 -15.45 17.76 -4.39
CA GLN A 669 -15.55 17.27 -5.75
C GLN A 669 -14.18 16.92 -6.31
N ILE A 670 -13.94 15.65 -6.65
CA ILE A 670 -12.63 15.20 -7.18
C ILE A 670 -12.77 14.86 -8.67
N LYS A 671 -12.00 15.58 -9.51
CA LYS A 671 -11.91 15.34 -10.95
C LYS A 671 -10.56 14.71 -11.29
N VAL A 672 -10.58 13.52 -11.91
CA VAL A 672 -9.37 12.76 -12.24
C VAL A 672 -9.20 12.64 -13.76
N PHE A 673 -8.07 13.11 -14.26
CA PHE A 673 -7.68 13.10 -15.67
C PHE A 673 -6.52 12.12 -15.88
N ILE A 674 -6.78 11.03 -16.61
CA ILE A 674 -5.79 10.00 -16.89
C ILE A 674 -5.15 10.28 -18.23
N LEU A 675 -3.84 10.52 -18.24
CA LEU A 675 -3.07 10.67 -19.47
C LEU A 675 -2.72 9.31 -20.04
N LYS A 676 -2.93 9.15 -21.34
CA LYS A 676 -2.61 7.91 -22.06
C LYS A 676 -1.17 7.99 -22.61
N ASN A 677 -0.40 6.94 -22.42
CA ASN A 677 0.87 6.72 -23.10
C ASN A 677 1.19 5.22 -23.20
N ASN A 678 2.27 4.87 -23.90
CA ASN A 678 2.67 3.49 -24.16
C ASN A 678 3.75 2.97 -23.20
N GLU A 679 4.10 3.72 -22.17
CA GLU A 679 5.06 3.26 -21.16
C GLU A 679 4.47 2.11 -20.33
N LYS A 680 5.34 1.27 -19.76
CA LYS A 680 4.90 0.19 -18.86
C LYS A 680 4.06 0.77 -17.71
N PRO A 681 3.02 0.04 -17.26
CA PRO A 681 2.18 0.51 -16.17
C PRO A 681 2.96 0.82 -14.89
N GLY A 682 2.70 1.96 -14.29
CA GLY A 682 3.04 2.28 -12.91
C GLY A 682 1.96 1.80 -11.94
N GLY A 683 2.26 1.89 -10.64
CA GLY A 683 1.29 1.62 -9.59
C GLY A 683 0.31 2.78 -9.41
N VAL A 684 -0.93 2.51 -9.00
CA VAL A 684 -1.96 3.56 -8.82
C VAL A 684 -2.67 3.50 -7.46
N GLY A 685 -2.41 2.47 -6.67
CA GLY A 685 -3.05 2.32 -5.35
C GLY A 685 -2.67 3.41 -4.34
N GLU A 686 -1.52 4.02 -4.50
CA GLU A 686 -0.88 4.93 -3.53
C GLU A 686 -0.55 6.32 -4.10
N PRO A 687 -0.14 6.51 -5.37
CA PRO A 687 0.41 7.77 -5.87
C PRO A 687 -0.50 9.00 -5.79
N GLY A 688 -1.82 8.82 -5.71
CA GLY A 688 -2.76 9.94 -5.52
C GLY A 688 -2.69 10.60 -4.14
N LEU A 689 -2.02 9.96 -3.16
CA LEU A 689 -1.98 10.47 -1.78
C LEU A 689 -0.88 11.53 -1.55
N PRO A 690 0.37 11.37 -1.99
CA PRO A 690 1.45 12.29 -1.64
C PRO A 690 1.21 13.76 -2.01
N PRO A 691 0.60 14.13 -3.16
CA PRO A 691 0.44 15.52 -3.54
C PRO A 691 -0.67 16.27 -2.80
N ILE A 692 -1.64 15.58 -2.14
CA ILE A 692 -2.81 16.29 -1.60
C ILE A 692 -2.48 17.20 -0.43
N ALA A 693 -1.63 16.72 0.50
CA ALA A 693 -1.25 17.52 1.66
C ALA A 693 -0.53 18.82 1.27
N PRO A 694 0.50 18.81 0.40
CA PRO A 694 1.13 20.06 -0.03
C PRO A 694 0.20 20.91 -0.91
N ALA A 695 -0.69 20.35 -1.74
CA ALA A 695 -1.64 21.12 -2.51
C ALA A 695 -2.59 21.92 -1.60
N ILE A 696 -3.14 21.29 -0.55
CA ILE A 696 -3.96 21.97 0.46
C ILE A 696 -3.14 23.03 1.20
N ALA A 697 -1.94 22.71 1.68
CA ALA A 697 -1.10 23.66 2.42
C ALA A 697 -0.70 24.90 1.60
N ASN A 698 -0.44 24.71 0.30
CA ASN A 698 -0.13 25.80 -0.63
C ASN A 698 -1.38 26.65 -0.94
N ALA A 699 -2.58 26.04 -1.01
CA ALA A 699 -3.84 26.78 -1.12
C ALA A 699 -4.16 27.59 0.15
N VAL A 700 -3.87 27.03 1.33
CA VAL A 700 -3.95 27.79 2.62
C VAL A 700 -3.03 29.00 2.60
N PHE A 701 -1.80 28.84 2.09
CA PHE A 701 -0.90 29.99 1.96
C PHE A 701 -1.47 31.03 1.01
N ALA A 702 -2.00 30.65 -0.13
CA ALA A 702 -2.65 31.58 -1.08
C ALA A 702 -3.83 32.34 -0.44
N ALA A 703 -4.60 31.66 0.45
CA ALA A 703 -5.74 32.24 1.14
C ALA A 703 -5.36 33.16 2.31
N SER A 704 -4.29 32.84 3.06
CA SER A 704 -4.04 33.46 4.37
C SER A 704 -2.64 34.11 4.50
N GLY A 705 -1.74 33.89 3.54
CA GLY A 705 -0.33 34.27 3.67
C GLY A 705 0.48 33.43 4.66
N LYS A 706 -0.13 32.43 5.33
CA LYS A 706 0.53 31.61 6.35
C LYS A 706 1.10 30.32 5.77
N ARG A 707 2.41 30.10 5.93
CA ARG A 707 3.08 28.86 5.51
C ARG A 707 2.83 27.73 6.50
N ILE A 708 2.15 26.68 6.03
CA ILE A 708 1.90 25.46 6.81
C ILE A 708 3.13 24.56 6.73
N ARG A 709 3.75 24.32 7.88
CA ARG A 709 4.95 23.47 8.02
C ARG A 709 4.78 22.31 9.00
N LYS A 710 3.59 22.14 9.52
CA LYS A 710 3.20 21.05 10.43
C LYS A 710 1.83 20.50 10.02
N LEU A 711 1.65 19.20 10.10
CA LEU A 711 0.35 18.53 9.97
C LEU A 711 -0.09 17.93 11.31
N PRO A 712 -1.41 17.74 11.53
CA PRO A 712 -2.51 18.29 10.72
C PRO A 712 -2.60 19.80 10.83
N ILE A 713 -3.32 20.42 9.89
CA ILE A 713 -3.61 21.86 9.88
C ILE A 713 -4.79 22.09 10.82
N LEU A 714 -4.55 22.72 11.96
CA LEU A 714 -5.59 22.99 12.96
C LEU A 714 -6.08 24.43 12.85
N SER A 715 -7.30 24.72 13.31
CA SER A 715 -7.89 26.07 13.31
C SER A 715 -6.96 27.13 13.92
N LYS A 716 -6.21 26.80 14.96
CA LYS A 716 -5.20 27.69 15.58
C LYS A 716 -4.00 28.00 14.68
N ASP A 717 -3.75 27.22 13.64
CA ASP A 717 -2.68 27.47 12.67
C ASP A 717 -3.14 28.47 11.60
N LEU A 718 -4.46 28.77 11.58
CA LEU A 718 -5.13 29.69 10.65
C LEU A 718 -5.49 31.03 11.30
N SER A 719 -5.62 31.09 12.65
CA SER A 719 -5.88 32.31 13.43
C SER A 719 -4.71 33.31 13.47
#